data_dfad5ea7d1c5602f24d3e14c237612c5
#
_entry.id   dfad5ea7d1c5602f24d3e14c237612c5
#
_cell.length_a   1.000
_cell.length_b   1.000
_cell.length_c   1.000
_cell.angle_alpha   90.00
_cell.angle_beta   90.00
_cell.angle_gamma   90.00
#
_symmetry.space_group_name_H-M   'P 1'
#
loop_
_entity.id
_entity.type
_entity.pdbx_description
1 polymer ?
#
loop_
_entity_poly.entity_id
_entity_poly.type
_entity_poly.pdbx_seq_one_letter_code
_entity_poly.pdbx_strand_id
1 'polypeptide(L)'
;MRVLTAATRRGELAIAQTQAVIAALRAKHPEVEIRIREITTTGDKDRRTALWDLKDTGFFTSQLEDALLVGEADFAVHSLKDLPTQERAGLVVTAIYDRQWPEDCLLAKRPVNSVDELPASAKVGTSSLRRAAQLRHLRPGLQLVPLRGNVQTRIRKLQTTDLDAIILARAGLERLGLAQKISLVFDPRQFIPAPAQGALAIQTRRDDEETVGIVRSIEDESARALVLAERQVLVTMKCGCHAPVGAYAECEDGTVSIHAFIADIEGRNVIRKQVTGPVAQAVQLGKEVAQELLNAGGREILRELEEEQSGSVGWVLNPRVPPTDADLTRGLRTHPTSYDTPSASVEAGGHSPLHAAKKGMVYLVGAGPGRADLITLRGAELIKIADCIIVDKLASPALLEPARKNAEIIHVPKRIGPGSFTQDEINRLLVGKALAGKTVIRLKGGDPCIFGRCAEEAALLNEAGVSFEIVPGITAALAAAEYTGIMLTDRRYSSQVAFITGREAEGKEETNIDWSILAHFPGTLVFYMGIGTLPVIAAQLAARGMSADTPVALVANATLPTQRVVQAPLAQIVEVCSREHIEPPALIIVGAAAQGDPGLNWFMRKPLFGRTIVVTRDAAGNAEMAQKIVARGGSPVEFTTMAIQPLTHRSEFLEVLTELTSYDWVIFTSPNGVEVFFDAIHAFEKDARVFASVRLATLGAKTAECLARYGIRADFVPTVFTGRDLGLQLASYANLRDKKVLLLRSELASDELVGVLKQGGARVRDVSIYTAVSRRGDAAGLQEQIEQGRVHWLTFASPSAVRGFFEQLRPELVNASTTRTASIGPVTSKGLAQLGVRIDVEAAEHTVDGLLDALEIAESSVRS
;
A
#
# COMPACT_ATOMS: atom_id res chain seq x y z
N MET A 1 -0.23 12.86 46.25
CA MET A 1 0.58 13.49 45.23
C MET A 1 0.29 12.75 43.92
N ARG A 2 -0.26 13.43 42.91
CA ARG A 2 -0.60 12.79 41.64
C ARG A 2 0.66 12.63 40.83
N VAL A 3 0.82 11.47 40.19
CA VAL A 3 1.95 11.20 39.28
C VAL A 3 1.41 11.16 37.86
N LEU A 4 1.92 12.00 36.98
CA LEU A 4 1.64 11.98 35.55
C LEU A 4 2.86 11.46 34.76
N THR A 5 2.61 10.75 33.70
CA THR A 5 3.64 10.23 32.79
C THR A 5 3.60 10.98 31.46
N ALA A 6 4.69 11.67 31.14
CA ALA A 6 4.89 12.39 29.88
C ALA A 6 5.56 11.48 28.85
N ALA A 7 4.88 11.14 27.77
CA ALA A 7 5.50 10.45 26.64
C ALA A 7 6.31 11.41 25.77
N THR A 8 7.53 11.01 25.38
CA THR A 8 8.39 11.75 24.47
C THR A 8 9.12 10.81 23.53
N ARG A 9 9.49 11.28 22.36
CA ARG A 9 10.38 10.55 21.45
C ARG A 9 11.77 10.42 22.04
N ARG A 10 12.43 9.34 21.68
CA ARG A 10 13.83 9.16 22.02
C ARG A 10 14.72 10.18 21.29
N GLY A 11 15.48 10.98 22.02
CA GLY A 11 16.44 11.93 21.47
C GLY A 11 16.46 13.27 22.21
N GLU A 12 17.63 13.91 22.20
CA GLU A 12 17.92 15.08 23.03
C GLU A 12 16.95 16.26 22.79
N LEU A 13 16.56 16.54 21.52
CA LEU A 13 15.63 17.62 21.24
C LEU A 13 14.23 17.34 21.82
N ALA A 14 13.72 16.12 21.64
CA ALA A 14 12.40 15.75 22.16
C ALA A 14 12.38 15.78 23.70
N ILE A 15 13.45 15.31 24.34
CA ILE A 15 13.61 15.38 25.80
C ILE A 15 13.67 16.83 26.27
N ALA A 16 14.45 17.70 25.60
CA ALA A 16 14.54 19.12 25.97
C ALA A 16 13.18 19.82 25.84
N GLN A 17 12.42 19.53 24.78
CA GLN A 17 11.05 20.02 24.56
C GLN A 17 10.10 19.58 25.68
N THR A 18 10.17 18.29 26.04
CA THR A 18 9.33 17.72 27.12
C THR A 18 9.70 18.31 28.48
N GLN A 19 11.00 18.52 28.74
CA GLN A 19 11.45 19.17 29.98
C GLN A 19 10.96 20.62 30.10
N ALA A 20 10.92 21.38 28.99
CA ALA A 20 10.37 22.73 28.99
C ALA A 20 8.87 22.74 29.35
N VAL A 21 8.07 21.81 28.78
CA VAL A 21 6.66 21.64 29.11
C VAL A 21 6.50 21.24 30.59
N ILE A 22 7.30 20.30 31.10
CA ILE A 22 7.25 19.86 32.50
C ILE A 22 7.58 21.01 33.45
N ALA A 23 8.58 21.83 33.12
CA ALA A 23 8.92 22.98 33.93
C ALA A 23 7.76 23.99 34.03
N ALA A 24 7.07 24.25 32.91
CA ALA A 24 5.89 25.12 32.88
C ALA A 24 4.72 24.55 33.69
N LEU A 25 4.47 23.25 33.57
CA LEU A 25 3.42 22.57 34.34
C LEU A 25 3.70 22.59 35.84
N ARG A 26 4.94 22.29 36.24
CA ARG A 26 5.36 22.31 37.65
C ARG A 26 5.28 23.72 38.28
N ALA A 27 5.52 24.76 37.48
CA ALA A 27 5.37 26.13 37.96
C ALA A 27 3.90 26.48 38.34
N LYS A 28 2.94 25.87 37.65
CA LYS A 28 1.49 26.07 37.91
C LYS A 28 0.86 25.02 38.82
N HIS A 29 1.44 23.81 38.83
CA HIS A 29 0.98 22.65 39.58
C HIS A 29 2.12 21.99 40.36
N PRO A 30 2.66 22.61 41.39
CA PRO A 30 3.78 22.10 42.19
C PRO A 30 3.46 20.78 42.90
N GLU A 31 2.17 20.49 43.12
CA GLU A 31 1.65 19.26 43.74
C GLU A 31 1.71 18.03 42.82
N VAL A 32 1.97 18.19 41.50
CA VAL A 32 1.97 17.11 40.52
C VAL A 32 3.40 16.64 40.28
N GLU A 33 3.66 15.36 40.53
CA GLU A 33 4.90 14.70 40.08
C GLU A 33 4.77 14.30 38.61
N ILE A 34 5.76 14.67 37.76
CA ILE A 34 5.75 14.30 36.33
C ILE A 34 7.00 13.49 36.02
N ARG A 35 6.78 12.28 35.45
CA ARG A 35 7.83 11.34 34.99
C ARG A 35 7.87 11.33 33.47
N ILE A 36 9.09 11.19 32.91
CA ILE A 36 9.29 11.09 31.47
C ILE A 36 9.37 9.61 31.07
N ARG A 37 8.65 9.24 30.01
CA ARG A 37 8.73 7.95 29.34
C ARG A 37 9.20 8.17 27.90
N GLU A 38 10.40 7.69 27.59
CA GLU A 38 10.94 7.74 26.23
C GLU A 38 10.37 6.59 25.37
N ILE A 39 9.84 6.93 24.20
CA ILE A 39 9.26 6.01 23.23
C ILE A 39 10.07 6.06 21.93
N THR A 40 10.46 4.90 21.41
CA THR A 40 11.13 4.78 20.12
C THR A 40 10.09 4.69 19.01
N THR A 41 10.05 5.67 18.10
CA THR A 41 9.11 5.70 16.99
C THR A 41 9.63 4.95 15.77
N THR A 42 8.73 4.63 14.82
CA THR A 42 9.10 4.05 13.52
C THR A 42 10.10 4.94 12.78
N GLY A 43 9.94 6.27 12.89
CA GLY A 43 10.86 7.26 12.33
C GLY A 43 12.26 7.27 12.95
N ASP A 44 12.41 6.80 14.17
CA ASP A 44 13.71 6.66 14.82
C ASP A 44 14.45 5.39 14.36
N LYS A 45 13.70 4.36 13.97
CA LYS A 45 14.22 3.06 13.47
C LYS A 45 14.61 3.14 12.00
N ASP A 46 13.78 3.72 11.15
CA ASP A 46 14.07 3.87 9.72
C ASP A 46 14.86 5.15 9.45
N ARG A 47 16.17 4.99 9.24
CA ARG A 47 17.10 6.07 8.91
C ARG A 47 17.50 6.11 7.43
N ARG A 48 16.94 5.24 6.58
CA ARG A 48 17.35 5.08 5.17
C ARG A 48 16.34 5.65 4.18
N THR A 49 15.05 5.49 4.41
CA THR A 49 13.99 5.94 3.49
C THR A 49 13.89 7.47 3.48
N ALA A 50 13.84 8.13 2.34
CA ALA A 50 13.69 9.59 2.27
C ALA A 50 12.34 10.05 2.85
N LEU A 51 12.28 11.24 3.51
CA LEU A 51 11.05 11.70 4.19
C LEU A 51 9.87 11.88 3.24
N TRP A 52 10.14 12.20 1.99
CA TRP A 52 9.12 12.36 0.93
C TRP A 52 8.64 11.04 0.33
N ASP A 53 9.33 9.91 0.57
CA ASP A 53 8.94 8.57 0.13
C ASP A 53 8.03 7.85 1.15
N LEU A 54 7.82 8.45 2.33
CA LEU A 54 7.01 7.90 3.40
C LEU A 54 5.55 8.27 3.18
N LYS A 55 4.71 7.30 2.82
CA LYS A 55 3.27 7.50 2.55
C LYS A 55 2.40 7.62 3.81
N ASP A 56 2.91 7.27 5.00
CA ASP A 56 2.13 7.28 6.24
C ASP A 56 2.18 8.62 6.96
N THR A 57 1.01 9.16 7.27
CA THR A 57 0.82 10.27 8.21
C THR A 57 0.97 9.73 9.64
N GLY A 58 1.87 10.31 10.44
CA GLY A 58 2.07 9.89 11.85
C GLY A 58 3.32 9.05 12.10
N PHE A 59 4.26 8.99 11.17
CA PHE A 59 5.52 8.24 11.25
C PHE A 59 6.36 8.54 12.51
N PHE A 60 6.18 9.72 13.08
CA PHE A 60 6.87 10.18 14.29
C PHE A 60 5.97 10.26 15.53
N THR A 61 4.67 10.03 15.42
CA THR A 61 3.69 10.29 16.49
C THR A 61 2.88 9.07 16.90
N SER A 62 2.64 8.12 16.00
CA SER A 62 1.72 7.00 16.22
C SER A 62 2.03 6.18 17.47
N GLN A 63 3.30 5.88 17.78
CA GLN A 63 3.64 5.11 19.00
C GLN A 63 3.43 5.90 20.29
N LEU A 64 3.57 7.24 20.25
CA LEU A 64 3.22 8.09 21.39
C LEU A 64 1.70 8.12 21.58
N GLU A 65 0.96 8.22 20.48
CA GLU A 65 -0.50 8.17 20.49
C GLU A 65 -1.04 6.82 20.97
N ASP A 66 -0.40 5.70 20.58
CA ASP A 66 -0.72 4.38 21.11
C ASP A 66 -0.53 4.33 22.62
N ALA A 67 0.59 4.85 23.15
CA ALA A 67 0.88 4.88 24.58
C ALA A 67 -0.15 5.72 25.38
N LEU A 68 -0.68 6.79 24.79
CA LEU A 68 -1.77 7.56 25.38
C LEU A 68 -3.06 6.75 25.43
N LEU A 69 -3.45 6.12 24.31
CA LEU A 69 -4.71 5.36 24.21
C LEU A 69 -4.75 4.14 25.13
N VAL A 70 -3.62 3.46 25.32
CA VAL A 70 -3.54 2.29 26.23
C VAL A 70 -3.26 2.68 27.69
N GLY A 71 -3.17 3.98 28.01
CA GLY A 71 -2.95 4.47 29.38
C GLY A 71 -1.51 4.30 29.90
N GLU A 72 -0.54 4.05 29.04
CA GLU A 72 0.88 3.96 29.39
C GLU A 72 1.52 5.32 29.62
N ALA A 73 0.88 6.38 29.14
CA ALA A 73 1.24 7.77 29.37
C ALA A 73 -0.04 8.61 29.52
N ASP A 74 0.06 9.75 30.21
CA ASP A 74 -1.06 10.66 30.46
C ASP A 74 -1.07 11.79 29.43
N PHE A 75 0.10 12.27 29.02
CA PHE A 75 0.22 13.23 27.93
C PHE A 75 1.48 12.99 27.09
N ALA A 76 1.47 13.47 25.85
CA ALA A 76 2.61 13.40 24.93
C ALA A 76 2.98 14.82 24.45
N VAL A 77 4.29 15.06 24.30
CA VAL A 77 4.82 16.33 23.78
C VAL A 77 5.36 16.13 22.37
N HIS A 78 4.88 16.97 21.44
CA HIS A 78 5.23 16.92 20.04
C HIS A 78 5.71 18.28 19.53
N SER A 79 6.63 18.28 18.55
CA SER A 79 6.76 19.44 17.67
C SER A 79 5.50 19.52 16.82
N LEU A 80 4.71 20.58 16.93
CA LEU A 80 3.38 20.65 16.32
C LEU A 80 3.38 20.49 14.79
N LYS A 81 4.44 20.95 14.12
CA LYS A 81 4.60 20.78 12.66
C LYS A 81 4.70 19.32 12.19
N ASP A 82 5.10 18.41 13.09
CA ASP A 82 5.27 16.98 12.79
C ASP A 82 4.00 16.16 13.11
N LEU A 83 2.99 16.80 13.76
CA LEU A 83 1.72 16.18 14.11
C LEU A 83 0.74 16.25 12.91
N PRO A 84 0.07 15.15 12.53
CA PRO A 84 -0.92 15.15 11.46
C PRO A 84 -2.00 16.22 11.64
N THR A 85 -2.55 16.73 10.55
CA THR A 85 -3.63 17.73 10.59
C THR A 85 -4.96 17.14 11.11
N GLN A 86 -5.16 15.85 10.95
CA GLN A 86 -6.33 15.12 11.46
C GLN A 86 -5.96 14.48 12.81
N GLU A 87 -6.72 14.82 13.85
CA GLU A 87 -6.56 14.21 15.17
C GLU A 87 -7.00 12.73 15.15
N ARG A 88 -6.28 11.91 15.91
CA ARG A 88 -6.63 10.51 16.10
C ARG A 88 -7.81 10.39 17.04
N ALA A 89 -8.76 9.49 16.75
CA ALA A 89 -9.93 9.25 17.57
C ALA A 89 -9.53 8.92 19.03
N GLY A 90 -10.20 9.54 20.00
CA GLY A 90 -9.93 9.39 21.45
C GLY A 90 -8.84 10.32 21.98
N LEU A 91 -8.09 11.02 21.12
CA LEU A 91 -7.06 11.98 21.53
C LEU A 91 -7.45 13.43 21.18
N VAL A 92 -6.78 14.38 21.83
CA VAL A 92 -6.95 15.82 21.57
C VAL A 92 -5.64 16.56 21.82
N VAL A 93 -5.34 17.58 21.00
CA VAL A 93 -4.30 18.56 21.28
C VAL A 93 -4.83 19.55 22.32
N THR A 94 -4.52 19.27 23.58
CA THR A 94 -5.06 19.98 24.74
C THR A 94 -4.43 21.34 24.91
N ALA A 95 -3.12 21.47 24.70
CA ALA A 95 -2.44 22.76 24.77
C ALA A 95 -1.40 22.92 23.64
N ILE A 96 -1.26 24.18 23.21
CA ILE A 96 -0.18 24.65 22.36
C ILE A 96 0.68 25.58 23.18
N TYR A 97 1.98 25.31 23.21
CA TYR A 97 2.91 25.98 24.10
C TYR A 97 4.20 26.38 23.39
N ASP A 98 4.81 27.48 23.82
CA ASP A 98 6.17 27.91 23.47
C ASP A 98 6.39 28.01 21.95
N ARG A 99 5.54 28.79 21.22
CA ARG A 99 5.77 29.10 19.81
C ARG A 99 6.89 30.13 19.67
N GLN A 100 8.13 29.68 19.59
CA GLN A 100 9.31 30.53 19.44
C GLN A 100 10.15 30.07 18.24
N TRP A 101 10.89 31.02 17.64
CA TRP A 101 11.83 30.77 16.55
C TRP A 101 11.22 29.98 15.37
N PRO A 102 10.17 30.50 14.72
CA PRO A 102 9.51 29.83 13.60
C PRO A 102 10.38 29.73 12.35
N GLU A 103 11.48 30.47 12.29
CA GLU A 103 12.34 30.60 11.14
C GLU A 103 13.09 29.30 10.81
N ASP A 104 13.45 29.16 9.54
CA ASP A 104 14.52 28.28 9.11
C ASP A 104 15.88 29.00 9.21
N CYS A 105 16.95 28.25 9.36
CA CYS A 105 18.30 28.78 9.43
C CYS A 105 19.29 27.91 8.66
N LEU A 106 20.35 28.55 8.18
CA LEU A 106 21.46 27.92 7.48
C LEU A 106 22.64 27.75 8.43
N LEU A 107 23.26 26.59 8.44
CA LEU A 107 24.55 26.30 9.03
C LEU A 107 25.52 26.02 7.89
N ALA A 108 26.60 26.80 7.76
CA ALA A 108 27.61 26.62 6.73
C ALA A 108 28.97 26.27 7.33
N LYS A 109 29.82 25.59 6.57
CA LYS A 109 31.24 25.35 6.97
C LYS A 109 32.06 26.63 7.10
N ARG A 110 31.71 27.64 6.30
CA ARG A 110 32.28 28.95 6.34
C ARG A 110 31.23 29.97 6.74
N PRO A 111 31.54 31.00 7.53
CA PRO A 111 30.55 32.04 7.83
C PRO A 111 30.02 32.66 6.55
N VAL A 112 28.72 32.83 6.47
CA VAL A 112 28.00 33.48 5.36
C VAL A 112 26.88 34.35 5.93
N ASN A 113 26.63 35.50 5.34
CA ASN A 113 25.53 36.42 5.70
C ASN A 113 24.38 36.37 4.72
N SER A 114 24.55 35.70 3.57
CA SER A 114 23.51 35.48 2.58
C SER A 114 23.74 34.13 1.87
N VAL A 115 22.66 33.59 1.21
CA VAL A 115 22.79 32.42 0.38
C VAL A 115 23.68 32.61 -0.83
N ASP A 116 23.81 33.89 -1.28
CA ASP A 116 24.63 34.26 -2.44
C ASP A 116 26.15 34.18 -2.16
N GLU A 117 26.55 34.19 -0.91
CA GLU A 117 27.96 34.02 -0.50
C GLU A 117 28.40 32.53 -0.54
N LEU A 118 27.47 31.57 -0.68
CA LEU A 118 27.85 30.17 -0.89
C LEU A 118 28.51 29.99 -2.27
N PRO A 119 29.38 28.99 -2.48
CA PRO A 119 29.90 28.66 -3.80
C PRO A 119 28.79 28.45 -4.83
N ALA A 120 29.02 28.72 -6.11
CA ALA A 120 28.00 28.64 -7.16
C ALA A 120 27.34 27.23 -7.27
N SER A 121 28.14 26.19 -6.99
CA SER A 121 27.69 24.79 -6.99
C SER A 121 27.69 24.19 -5.59
N ALA A 122 27.41 25.01 -4.55
CA ALA A 122 27.44 24.53 -3.18
C ALA A 122 26.47 23.40 -2.91
N LYS A 123 26.94 22.39 -2.18
CA LYS A 123 26.12 21.25 -1.73
C LYS A 123 25.40 21.59 -0.44
N VAL A 124 24.07 21.75 -0.50
CA VAL A 124 23.27 22.10 0.67
C VAL A 124 22.39 20.91 1.09
N GLY A 125 22.56 20.47 2.32
CA GLY A 125 21.84 19.34 2.89
C GLY A 125 20.44 19.70 3.36
N THR A 126 19.38 19.09 2.73
CA THR A 126 17.99 19.16 3.20
C THR A 126 17.20 17.94 2.72
N SER A 127 16.22 17.51 3.51
CA SER A 127 15.23 16.47 3.10
C SER A 127 13.81 17.03 3.12
N SER A 128 13.63 18.34 3.13
CA SER A 128 12.33 19.00 3.06
C SER A 128 12.11 19.57 1.67
N LEU A 129 11.08 19.09 0.97
CA LEU A 129 10.71 19.60 -0.37
C LEU A 129 10.40 21.10 -0.31
N ARG A 130 9.74 21.55 0.75
CA ARG A 130 9.47 22.97 1.00
C ARG A 130 10.75 23.82 1.02
N ARG A 131 11.79 23.38 1.74
CA ARG A 131 13.08 24.08 1.79
C ARG A 131 13.82 24.00 0.48
N ALA A 132 13.78 22.81 -0.15
CA ALA A 132 14.42 22.57 -1.44
C ALA A 132 13.88 23.50 -2.53
N ALA A 133 12.55 23.60 -2.67
CA ALA A 133 11.91 24.46 -3.65
C ALA A 133 12.27 25.94 -3.45
N GLN A 134 12.23 26.42 -2.20
CA GLN A 134 12.59 27.81 -1.89
C GLN A 134 14.08 28.11 -2.12
N LEU A 135 14.99 27.18 -1.77
CA LEU A 135 16.43 27.35 -2.04
C LEU A 135 16.73 27.38 -3.54
N ARG A 136 16.11 26.49 -4.33
CA ARG A 136 16.24 26.48 -5.79
C ARG A 136 15.70 27.76 -6.42
N HIS A 137 14.59 28.27 -5.91
CA HIS A 137 14.04 29.54 -6.37
C HIS A 137 14.97 30.72 -6.09
N LEU A 138 15.54 30.78 -4.87
CA LEU A 138 16.50 31.81 -4.49
C LEU A 138 17.80 31.70 -5.27
N ARG A 139 18.30 30.48 -5.49
CA ARG A 139 19.59 30.24 -6.14
C ARG A 139 19.58 28.91 -6.90
N PRO A 140 19.24 28.91 -8.20
CA PRO A 140 19.07 27.70 -9.03
C PRO A 140 20.33 26.82 -9.16
N GLY A 141 21.53 27.38 -8.96
CA GLY A 141 22.81 26.65 -9.09
C GLY A 141 23.18 25.76 -7.90
N LEU A 142 22.43 25.80 -6.79
CA LEU A 142 22.72 25.00 -5.59
C LEU A 142 22.46 23.50 -5.84
N GLN A 143 23.38 22.67 -5.37
CA GLN A 143 23.24 21.21 -5.36
C GLN A 143 22.57 20.77 -4.05
N LEU A 144 21.30 20.40 -4.10
CA LEU A 144 20.56 19.97 -2.92
C LEU A 144 20.74 18.47 -2.68
N VAL A 145 21.22 18.11 -1.48
CA VAL A 145 21.53 16.74 -1.10
C VAL A 145 20.62 16.28 0.03
N PRO A 146 20.00 15.08 -0.05
CA PRO A 146 19.19 14.54 1.04
C PRO A 146 19.98 14.43 2.35
N LEU A 147 19.42 14.97 3.44
CA LEU A 147 20.07 14.97 4.75
C LEU A 147 19.14 14.40 5.83
N ARG A 148 19.50 13.24 6.40
CA ARG A 148 18.77 12.58 7.48
C ARG A 148 19.56 12.49 8.78
N GLY A 149 18.84 12.26 9.87
CA GLY A 149 19.31 12.12 11.24
C GLY A 149 18.71 13.19 12.16
N ASN A 150 18.99 13.08 13.46
CA ASN A 150 18.67 14.13 14.42
C ASN A 150 19.58 15.36 14.20
N VAL A 151 19.32 16.46 14.92
CA VAL A 151 20.04 17.74 14.76
C VAL A 151 21.57 17.54 14.88
N GLN A 152 22.03 16.83 15.91
CA GLN A 152 23.47 16.59 16.10
C GLN A 152 24.10 15.77 14.99
N THR A 153 23.35 14.73 14.50
CA THR A 153 23.80 13.90 13.37
C THR A 153 23.95 14.74 12.11
N ARG A 154 23.01 15.65 11.84
CA ARG A 154 23.07 16.53 10.66
C ARG A 154 24.21 17.53 10.76
N ILE A 155 24.46 18.10 11.93
CA ILE A 155 25.59 18.99 12.17
C ILE A 155 26.90 18.22 11.99
N ARG A 156 27.00 16.98 12.51
CA ARG A 156 28.20 16.16 12.31
C ARG A 156 28.43 15.85 10.84
N LYS A 157 27.36 15.51 10.08
CA LYS A 157 27.46 15.30 8.64
C LYS A 157 27.96 16.55 7.89
N LEU A 158 27.50 17.75 8.26
CA LEU A 158 28.08 18.99 7.70
C LEU A 158 29.59 19.05 7.89
N GLN A 159 30.08 18.62 9.03
CA GLN A 159 31.54 18.66 9.35
C GLN A 159 32.34 17.54 8.67
N THR A 160 31.74 16.35 8.48
CA THR A 160 32.45 15.12 8.07
C THR A 160 32.22 14.69 6.61
N THR A 161 31.34 15.37 5.89
CA THR A 161 31.06 15.08 4.48
C THR A 161 31.41 16.28 3.59
N ASP A 162 31.16 16.17 2.29
CA ASP A 162 31.39 17.21 1.30
C ASP A 162 30.31 18.29 1.21
N LEU A 163 29.36 18.32 2.17
CA LEU A 163 28.35 19.37 2.25
C LEU A 163 29.00 20.73 2.60
N ASP A 164 28.59 21.80 1.93
CA ASP A 164 28.99 23.18 2.23
C ASP A 164 28.12 23.83 3.28
N ALA A 165 26.82 23.50 3.27
CA ALA A 165 25.82 23.97 4.23
C ALA A 165 24.71 22.96 4.49
N ILE A 166 23.94 23.18 5.56
CA ILE A 166 22.70 22.47 5.86
C ILE A 166 21.63 23.47 6.30
N ILE A 167 20.35 23.13 6.05
CA ILE A 167 19.23 23.96 6.50
C ILE A 167 18.39 23.24 7.55
N LEU A 168 18.15 23.90 8.69
CA LEU A 168 17.44 23.37 9.85
C LEU A 168 16.38 24.37 10.33
N ALA A 169 15.43 23.90 11.18
CA ALA A 169 14.55 24.81 11.93
C ALA A 169 15.34 25.44 13.09
N ARG A 170 15.29 26.75 13.22
CA ARG A 170 15.96 27.52 14.27
C ARG A 170 15.59 27.03 15.66
N ALA A 171 14.30 26.83 15.95
CA ALA A 171 13.81 26.32 17.23
C ALA A 171 14.51 25.04 17.73
N GLY A 172 14.91 24.15 16.81
CA GLY A 172 15.63 22.93 17.18
C GLY A 172 17.06 23.20 17.69
N LEU A 173 17.73 24.21 17.18
CA LEU A 173 19.07 24.62 17.60
C LEU A 173 19.03 25.44 18.90
N GLU A 174 18.10 26.38 19.01
CA GLU A 174 17.90 27.22 20.18
C GLU A 174 17.62 26.36 21.43
N ARG A 175 16.66 25.37 21.30
CA ARG A 175 16.30 24.48 22.42
C ARG A 175 17.41 23.50 22.82
N LEU A 176 18.39 23.28 21.94
CA LEU A 176 19.57 22.47 22.23
C LEU A 176 20.79 23.29 22.68
N GLY A 177 20.65 24.61 22.81
CA GLY A 177 21.76 25.47 23.14
C GLY A 177 22.84 25.54 22.03
N LEU A 178 22.46 25.35 20.77
CA LEU A 178 23.37 25.33 19.61
C LEU A 178 23.20 26.52 18.68
N ALA A 179 22.57 27.60 19.14
CA ALA A 179 22.32 28.81 18.36
C ALA A 179 23.61 29.42 17.76
N GLN A 180 24.73 29.29 18.44
CA GLN A 180 26.05 29.78 17.98
C GLN A 180 26.57 29.08 16.71
N LYS A 181 25.96 28.00 16.28
CA LYS A 181 26.26 27.29 15.02
C LYS A 181 25.50 27.82 13.82
N ILE A 182 24.58 28.74 14.03
CA ILE A 182 23.76 29.34 12.96
C ILE A 182 24.63 30.36 12.22
N SER A 183 24.71 30.21 10.88
CA SER A 183 25.40 31.18 10.02
C SER A 183 24.42 32.23 9.50
N LEU A 184 23.19 31.85 9.17
CA LEU A 184 22.17 32.75 8.63
C LEU A 184 20.78 32.34 9.13
N VAL A 185 19.98 33.30 9.59
CA VAL A 185 18.55 33.13 9.88
C VAL A 185 17.77 33.72 8.73
N PHE A 186 16.81 32.95 8.17
CA PHE A 186 15.95 33.42 7.11
C PHE A 186 14.78 34.24 7.65
N ASP A 187 14.41 35.32 6.98
CA ASP A 187 13.16 36.05 7.25
C ASP A 187 11.95 35.14 6.93
N PRO A 188 11.07 34.81 7.89
CA PRO A 188 9.95 33.88 7.71
C PRO A 188 8.89 34.41 6.75
N ARG A 189 8.85 35.68 6.43
CA ARG A 189 7.99 36.29 5.40
C ARG A 189 8.51 36.01 3.99
N GLN A 190 9.82 35.82 3.84
CA GLN A 190 10.48 35.58 2.55
C GLN A 190 10.79 34.10 2.33
N PHE A 191 11.31 33.44 3.35
CA PHE A 191 11.56 32.00 3.37
C PHE A 191 10.55 31.32 4.30
N ILE A 192 9.36 31.07 3.76
CA ILE A 192 8.18 30.71 4.55
C ILE A 192 8.37 29.34 5.21
N PRO A 193 8.27 29.23 6.55
CA PRO A 193 8.51 28.00 7.29
C PRO A 193 7.39 26.94 7.11
N ALA A 194 7.58 25.78 7.72
CA ALA A 194 6.51 24.79 7.82
C ALA A 194 5.41 25.32 8.74
N PRO A 195 4.13 25.07 8.44
CA PRO A 195 3.03 25.44 9.32
C PRO A 195 3.23 24.91 10.74
N ALA A 196 3.05 25.78 11.73
CA ALA A 196 3.25 25.52 13.15
C ALA A 196 4.73 25.23 13.56
N GLN A 197 5.71 25.63 12.74
CA GLN A 197 7.11 25.52 13.14
C GLN A 197 7.39 26.39 14.36
N GLY A 198 8.15 25.85 15.33
CA GLY A 198 8.48 26.52 16.57
C GLY A 198 7.53 26.23 17.74
N ALA A 199 6.30 25.79 17.49
CA ALA A 199 5.31 25.47 18.52
C ALA A 199 5.42 24.02 19.02
N LEU A 200 5.11 23.81 20.31
CA LEU A 200 4.93 22.51 20.93
C LEU A 200 3.44 22.21 21.09
N ALA A 201 3.05 20.96 20.82
CA ALA A 201 1.72 20.45 21.07
C ALA A 201 1.77 19.46 22.25
N ILE A 202 0.83 19.59 23.16
CA ILE A 202 0.63 18.66 24.25
C ILE A 202 -0.68 17.92 23.98
N GLN A 203 -0.59 16.61 23.73
CA GLN A 203 -1.71 15.74 23.40
C GLN A 203 -2.08 14.87 24.59
N THR A 204 -3.38 14.73 24.86
CA THR A 204 -3.92 13.88 25.95
C THR A 204 -5.04 12.99 25.43
N ARG A 205 -5.49 12.05 26.22
CA ARG A 205 -6.80 11.41 26.03
C ARG A 205 -7.89 12.48 26.18
N ARG A 206 -8.92 12.39 25.34
CA ARG A 206 -10.03 13.35 25.32
C ARG A 206 -10.94 13.25 26.56
N ASP A 207 -11.08 12.05 27.10
CA ASP A 207 -11.92 11.69 28.25
C ASP A 207 -11.23 11.81 29.61
N ASP A 208 -9.93 12.12 29.64
CA ASP A 208 -9.17 12.36 30.87
C ASP A 208 -9.28 13.84 31.30
N GLU A 209 -10.45 14.25 31.76
CA GLU A 209 -10.76 15.65 32.10
C GLU A 209 -9.76 16.28 33.08
N GLU A 210 -9.24 15.49 34.00
CA GLU A 210 -8.29 15.97 35.01
C GLU A 210 -6.91 16.27 34.38
N THR A 211 -6.37 15.37 33.59
CA THR A 211 -5.12 15.64 32.84
C THR A 211 -5.30 16.78 31.85
N VAL A 212 -6.44 16.83 31.14
CA VAL A 212 -6.82 17.94 30.26
C VAL A 212 -6.78 19.26 31.00
N GLY A 213 -7.37 19.33 32.21
CA GLY A 213 -7.39 20.55 33.05
C GLY A 213 -5.98 21.03 33.43
N ILE A 214 -5.11 20.11 33.88
CA ILE A 214 -3.73 20.42 34.25
C ILE A 214 -2.95 20.91 33.01
N VAL A 215 -3.01 20.18 31.89
CA VAL A 215 -2.26 20.50 30.69
C VAL A 215 -2.74 21.82 30.08
N ARG A 216 -4.05 22.08 30.05
CA ARG A 216 -4.64 23.33 29.53
C ARG A 216 -4.15 24.57 30.25
N SER A 217 -3.72 24.45 31.50
CA SER A 217 -3.23 25.58 32.27
C SER A 217 -2.03 26.31 31.67
N ILE A 218 -1.24 25.65 30.81
CA ILE A 218 -0.09 26.24 30.13
C ILE A 218 -0.38 26.62 28.67
N GLU A 219 -1.64 26.62 28.26
CA GLU A 219 -2.05 27.06 26.93
C GLU A 219 -1.57 28.47 26.62
N ASP A 220 -1.02 28.67 25.42
CA ASP A 220 -0.76 29.97 24.82
C ASP A 220 -1.82 30.23 23.75
N GLU A 221 -2.86 30.99 24.14
CA GLU A 221 -4.01 31.28 23.26
C GLU A 221 -3.57 32.05 22.00
N SER A 222 -2.60 32.96 22.12
CA SER A 222 -2.09 33.73 21.00
C SER A 222 -1.35 32.84 20.02
N ALA A 223 -0.49 31.96 20.50
CA ALA A 223 0.19 30.95 19.66
C ALA A 223 -0.83 30.02 19.01
N ARG A 224 -1.88 29.58 19.76
CA ARG A 224 -2.93 28.70 19.22
C ARG A 224 -3.62 29.32 18.00
N ALA A 225 -4.04 30.58 18.10
CA ALA A 225 -4.72 31.25 17.01
C ALA A 225 -3.87 31.30 15.74
N LEU A 226 -2.59 31.64 15.86
CA LEU A 226 -1.66 31.72 14.75
C LEU A 226 -1.37 30.36 14.11
N VAL A 227 -1.04 29.34 14.91
CA VAL A 227 -0.68 28.02 14.38
C VAL A 227 -1.89 27.28 13.80
N LEU A 228 -3.09 27.50 14.32
CA LEU A 228 -4.32 26.94 13.73
C LEU A 228 -4.59 27.58 12.35
N ALA A 229 -4.35 28.87 12.21
CA ALA A 229 -4.43 29.55 10.90
C ALA A 229 -3.44 28.97 9.90
N GLU A 230 -2.18 28.78 10.29
CA GLU A 230 -1.14 28.15 9.46
C GLU A 230 -1.50 26.71 9.08
N ARG A 231 -1.98 25.91 10.03
CA ARG A 231 -2.39 24.51 9.77
C ARG A 231 -3.63 24.42 8.88
N GLN A 232 -4.54 25.42 8.97
CA GLN A 232 -5.72 25.50 8.11
C GLN A 232 -5.34 25.60 6.62
N VAL A 233 -4.18 26.14 6.29
CA VAL A 233 -3.66 26.14 4.92
C VAL A 233 -3.49 24.71 4.41
N LEU A 234 -2.82 23.85 5.19
CA LEU A 234 -2.64 22.43 4.79
C LEU A 234 -3.98 21.68 4.69
N VAL A 235 -4.90 21.92 5.65
CA VAL A 235 -6.24 21.30 5.64
C VAL A 235 -7.02 21.68 4.38
N THR A 236 -7.01 22.95 4.02
CA THR A 236 -7.74 23.49 2.85
C THR A 236 -7.14 22.98 1.54
N MET A 237 -5.82 22.91 1.46
CA MET A 237 -5.10 22.41 0.29
C MET A 237 -5.11 20.88 0.19
N LYS A 238 -5.61 20.17 1.23
CA LYS A 238 -5.62 18.70 1.32
C LYS A 238 -4.24 18.07 1.10
N CYS A 239 -3.18 18.73 1.55
CA CYS A 239 -1.81 18.27 1.41
C CYS A 239 -1.16 18.05 2.79
N GLY A 240 -0.15 17.17 2.84
CA GLY A 240 0.64 16.88 4.03
C GLY A 240 2.04 17.50 3.99
N CYS A 241 2.93 17.05 4.87
CA CYS A 241 4.33 17.50 4.94
C CYS A 241 5.16 17.14 3.68
N HIS A 242 4.58 16.41 2.72
CA HIS A 242 5.24 15.94 1.49
C HIS A 242 5.07 16.93 0.31
N ALA A 243 4.30 17.98 0.47
CA ALA A 243 4.16 19.02 -0.54
C ALA A 243 5.08 20.23 -0.23
N PRO A 244 5.62 20.93 -1.23
CA PRO A 244 6.40 22.15 -1.03
C PRO A 244 5.47 23.33 -0.71
N VAL A 245 4.76 23.24 0.42
CA VAL A 245 3.85 24.23 0.96
C VAL A 245 4.38 24.76 2.29
N GLY A 246 4.28 26.06 2.52
CA GLY A 246 4.59 26.72 3.77
C GLY A 246 3.53 27.73 4.17
N ALA A 247 3.41 28.00 5.47
CA ALA A 247 2.59 29.07 5.99
C ALA A 247 3.20 29.62 7.28
N TYR A 248 3.12 30.92 7.42
CA TYR A 248 3.61 31.69 8.57
C TYR A 248 2.59 32.77 8.92
N ALA A 249 2.14 32.77 10.16
CA ALA A 249 1.26 33.79 10.70
C ALA A 249 1.94 34.60 11.80
N GLU A 250 1.74 35.89 11.78
CA GLU A 250 2.18 36.82 12.82
C GLU A 250 1.01 37.71 13.21
N CYS A 251 1.04 38.24 14.44
CA CYS A 251 -0.01 39.10 14.95
C CYS A 251 0.64 40.37 15.53
N GLU A 252 0.15 41.51 15.09
CA GLU A 252 0.54 42.82 15.58
C GLU A 252 -0.75 43.62 15.84
N ASP A 253 -0.89 44.16 17.04
CA ASP A 253 -2.05 44.96 17.48
C ASP A 253 -3.43 44.31 17.18
N GLY A 254 -3.55 42.99 17.41
CA GLY A 254 -4.80 42.23 17.18
C GLY A 254 -5.10 41.93 15.72
N THR A 255 -4.20 42.31 14.81
CA THR A 255 -4.26 42.03 13.37
C THR A 255 -3.33 40.88 13.02
N VAL A 256 -3.85 39.83 12.41
CA VAL A 256 -3.05 38.69 11.92
C VAL A 256 -2.73 38.89 10.44
N SER A 257 -1.44 38.72 10.10
CA SER A 257 -0.97 38.58 8.72
C SER A 257 -0.50 37.14 8.49
N ILE A 258 -1.04 36.50 7.45
CA ILE A 258 -0.68 35.13 7.05
C ILE A 258 0.03 35.15 5.72
N HIS A 259 1.28 34.74 5.70
CA HIS A 259 2.09 34.54 4.51
C HIS A 259 2.07 33.06 4.16
N ALA A 260 1.67 32.70 2.94
CA ALA A 260 1.66 31.31 2.50
C ALA A 260 2.22 31.17 1.08
N PHE A 261 2.79 30.00 0.79
CA PHE A 261 3.28 29.68 -0.53
C PHE A 261 3.07 28.21 -0.88
N ILE A 262 3.05 27.96 -2.19
CA ILE A 262 3.20 26.63 -2.81
C ILE A 262 4.19 26.76 -3.98
N ALA A 263 4.94 25.69 -4.24
CA ALA A 263 5.86 25.64 -5.36
C ALA A 263 5.88 24.26 -6.01
N ASP A 264 6.38 24.19 -7.25
CA ASP A 264 6.85 22.93 -7.82
C ASP A 264 8.17 22.50 -7.13
N ILE A 265 8.55 21.25 -7.32
CA ILE A 265 9.76 20.71 -6.64
C ILE A 265 11.04 21.37 -7.16
N GLU A 266 11.06 21.80 -8.40
CA GLU A 266 12.21 22.49 -9.00
C GLU A 266 12.30 23.97 -8.62
N GLY A 267 11.31 24.51 -7.91
CA GLY A 267 11.26 25.92 -7.49
C GLY A 267 11.12 26.92 -8.63
N ARG A 268 10.65 26.47 -9.80
CA ARG A 268 10.42 27.32 -10.99
C ARG A 268 9.10 28.06 -10.90
N ASN A 269 8.05 27.35 -10.48
CA ASN A 269 6.71 27.90 -10.28
C ASN A 269 6.49 28.09 -8.77
N VAL A 270 6.67 29.30 -8.29
CA VAL A 270 6.44 29.66 -6.88
C VAL A 270 5.29 30.65 -6.79
N ILE A 271 4.21 30.24 -6.15
CA ILE A 271 3.03 31.06 -5.90
C ILE A 271 3.05 31.47 -4.43
N ARG A 272 2.97 32.78 -4.18
CA ARG A 272 2.92 33.36 -2.83
C ARG A 272 1.66 34.18 -2.67
N LYS A 273 1.04 34.12 -1.51
CA LYS A 273 -0.11 34.93 -1.13
C LYS A 273 0.01 35.39 0.31
N GLN A 274 -0.60 36.53 0.58
CA GLN A 274 -0.70 37.11 1.91
C GLN A 274 -2.14 37.62 2.12
N VAL A 275 -2.69 37.33 3.30
CA VAL A 275 -3.96 37.89 3.75
C VAL A 275 -3.79 38.47 5.14
N THR A 276 -4.59 39.49 5.47
CA THR A 276 -4.50 40.20 6.75
C THR A 276 -5.91 40.45 7.26
N GLY A 277 -6.12 40.29 8.57
CA GLY A 277 -7.43 40.53 9.19
C GLY A 277 -7.40 40.35 10.72
N PRO A 278 -8.54 40.50 11.39
CA PRO A 278 -8.63 40.38 12.84
C PRO A 278 -8.21 38.97 13.35
N VAL A 279 -7.53 38.88 14.50
CA VAL A 279 -7.11 37.61 15.11
C VAL A 279 -8.28 36.66 15.38
N ALA A 280 -9.47 37.16 15.67
CA ALA A 280 -10.67 36.36 15.85
C ALA A 280 -11.09 35.59 14.59
N GLN A 281 -10.61 35.98 13.42
CA GLN A 281 -10.86 35.32 12.13
C GLN A 281 -9.62 34.56 11.61
N ALA A 282 -8.61 34.34 12.42
CA ALA A 282 -7.33 33.78 12.00
C ALA A 282 -7.47 32.45 11.21
N VAL A 283 -8.30 31.53 11.68
CA VAL A 283 -8.55 30.25 10.97
C VAL A 283 -9.24 30.48 9.62
N GLN A 284 -10.18 31.41 9.54
CA GLN A 284 -10.86 31.74 8.29
C GLN A 284 -9.87 32.38 7.30
N LEU A 285 -9.01 33.29 7.76
CA LEU A 285 -7.92 33.85 6.93
C LEU A 285 -6.96 32.77 6.43
N GLY A 286 -6.66 31.75 7.22
CA GLY A 286 -5.88 30.59 6.79
C GLY A 286 -6.53 29.81 5.66
N LYS A 287 -7.87 29.71 5.67
CA LYS A 287 -8.65 29.10 4.60
C LYS A 287 -8.65 29.98 3.33
N GLU A 288 -8.78 31.28 3.50
CA GLU A 288 -8.79 32.26 2.40
C GLU A 288 -7.46 32.28 1.64
N VAL A 289 -6.33 32.42 2.34
CA VAL A 289 -5.02 32.43 1.70
C VAL A 289 -4.74 31.11 0.97
N ALA A 290 -5.18 29.97 1.52
CA ALA A 290 -5.06 28.68 0.85
C ALA A 290 -5.90 28.62 -0.44
N GLN A 291 -7.12 29.15 -0.40
CA GLN A 291 -7.99 29.21 -1.57
C GLN A 291 -7.42 30.12 -2.66
N GLU A 292 -6.82 31.26 -2.27
CA GLU A 292 -6.11 32.14 -3.21
C GLU A 292 -4.91 31.47 -3.86
N LEU A 293 -4.12 30.69 -3.09
CA LEU A 293 -3.02 29.88 -3.64
C LEU A 293 -3.54 28.85 -4.64
N LEU A 294 -4.61 28.13 -4.30
CA LEU A 294 -5.24 27.13 -5.19
C LEU A 294 -5.76 27.75 -6.49
N ASN A 295 -6.36 28.94 -6.39
CA ASN A 295 -6.93 29.64 -7.56
C ASN A 295 -5.85 30.28 -8.45
N ALA A 296 -4.66 30.55 -7.90
CA ALA A 296 -3.54 31.13 -8.61
C ALA A 296 -2.65 30.08 -9.34
N GLY A 297 -3.09 28.82 -9.43
CA GLY A 297 -2.33 27.73 -10.08
C GLY A 297 -1.84 26.65 -9.11
N GLY A 298 -2.09 26.77 -7.81
CA GLY A 298 -1.67 25.80 -6.81
C GLY A 298 -2.33 24.43 -6.98
N ARG A 299 -3.51 24.34 -7.63
CA ARG A 299 -4.18 23.06 -7.92
C ARG A 299 -3.40 22.25 -8.95
N GLU A 300 -2.88 22.91 -9.97
CA GLU A 300 -2.08 22.31 -11.02
C GLU A 300 -0.78 21.76 -10.43
N ILE A 301 -0.11 22.54 -9.58
CA ILE A 301 1.11 22.11 -8.89
C ILE A 301 0.83 20.88 -8.00
N LEU A 302 -0.25 20.87 -7.22
CA LEU A 302 -0.59 19.72 -6.38
C LEU A 302 -0.92 18.47 -7.22
N ARG A 303 -1.64 18.64 -8.33
CA ARG A 303 -1.96 17.54 -9.25
C ARG A 303 -0.69 16.95 -9.88
N GLU A 304 0.22 17.79 -10.37
CA GLU A 304 1.51 17.35 -10.92
C GLU A 304 2.33 16.61 -9.87
N LEU A 305 2.34 17.07 -8.63
CA LEU A 305 2.99 16.38 -7.50
C LEU A 305 2.37 15.01 -7.19
N GLU A 306 1.04 14.89 -7.25
CA GLU A 306 0.32 13.62 -7.06
C GLU A 306 0.58 12.66 -8.22
N GLU A 307 0.61 13.14 -9.45
CA GLU A 307 0.94 12.37 -10.65
C GLU A 307 2.40 11.90 -10.62
N GLU A 308 3.34 12.75 -10.22
CA GLU A 308 4.75 12.40 -10.03
C GLU A 308 4.97 11.42 -8.87
N GLN A 309 4.21 11.52 -7.78
CA GLN A 309 4.24 10.58 -6.66
C GLN A 309 3.53 9.26 -6.97
N SER A 310 2.58 9.24 -7.89
CA SER A 310 1.89 8.05 -8.37
C SER A 310 2.65 7.36 -9.49
N GLY A 311 3.39 8.12 -10.30
CA GLY A 311 4.37 7.61 -11.27
C GLY A 311 5.73 7.52 -10.62
N SER A 312 6.02 6.40 -9.96
CA SER A 312 7.23 6.17 -9.17
C SER A 312 8.53 6.34 -9.98
N VAL A 313 9.06 7.55 -9.97
CA VAL A 313 10.48 7.78 -10.22
C VAL A 313 11.11 8.21 -8.91
N GLY A 314 11.96 7.35 -8.35
CA GLY A 314 12.74 7.68 -7.17
C GLY A 314 13.52 8.99 -7.42
N TRP A 315 13.32 9.96 -6.53
CA TRP A 315 13.98 11.26 -6.58
C TRP A 315 15.48 11.08 -6.38
N VAL A 316 16.20 10.96 -7.47
CA VAL A 316 17.62 11.26 -7.49
C VAL A 316 17.71 12.76 -7.76
N LEU A 317 18.15 13.51 -6.76
CA LEU A 317 18.62 14.90 -6.94
C LEU A 317 19.89 14.86 -7.82
N ASN A 318 19.70 14.59 -9.11
CA ASN A 318 20.79 14.64 -10.08
C ASN A 318 20.87 16.08 -10.58
N PRO A 319 22.01 16.79 -10.43
CA PRO A 319 22.18 18.10 -11.02
C PRO A 319 22.21 17.92 -12.55
N ARG A 320 21.11 18.31 -13.22
CA ARG A 320 21.20 18.56 -14.66
C ARG A 320 22.14 19.74 -14.84
N VAL A 321 23.24 19.54 -15.52
CA VAL A 321 24.17 20.58 -15.97
C VAL A 321 23.33 21.60 -16.77
N PRO A 322 23.38 22.89 -16.45
CA PRO A 322 22.70 23.91 -17.26
C PRO A 322 23.25 23.88 -18.67
N PRO A 323 22.43 24.11 -19.69
CA PRO A 323 22.92 24.20 -21.07
C PRO A 323 23.98 25.29 -21.16
N THR A 324 25.08 24.99 -21.83
CA THR A 324 26.15 25.95 -22.07
C THR A 324 25.66 27.06 -22.99
N ASP A 325 26.23 28.27 -22.87
CA ASP A 325 25.88 29.49 -23.63
C ASP A 325 25.83 29.32 -25.18
N ALA A 326 26.17 28.16 -25.72
CA ALA A 326 26.11 27.89 -27.16
C ALA A 326 24.66 27.62 -27.67
N ASP A 327 23.68 27.35 -26.79
CA ASP A 327 22.31 27.05 -27.18
C ASP A 327 21.36 28.26 -27.15
N LEU A 328 21.80 29.42 -26.69
CA LEU A 328 21.00 30.63 -26.58
C LEU A 328 20.95 31.51 -27.86
N THR A 329 21.62 31.11 -28.92
CA THR A 329 21.64 31.92 -30.18
C THR A 329 20.80 31.37 -31.31
N ARG A 330 19.98 30.34 -31.08
CA ARG A 330 19.09 29.72 -32.11
C ARG A 330 17.59 29.83 -31.81
N GLY A 331 17.13 31.00 -31.49
CA GLY A 331 15.69 31.16 -31.17
C GLY A 331 15.12 32.54 -31.38
N LEU A 332 15.40 33.20 -32.51
CA LEU A 332 14.67 34.36 -32.95
C LEU A 332 14.85 34.54 -34.46
N ARG A 333 14.00 33.95 -35.25
CA ARG A 333 13.62 34.50 -36.57
C ARG A 333 12.18 34.15 -36.89
N THR A 334 11.46 35.19 -37.17
CA THR A 334 10.09 35.38 -37.58
C THR A 334 9.74 34.63 -38.87
N HIS A 335 8.47 34.19 -38.98
CA HIS A 335 7.79 33.82 -40.23
C HIS A 335 7.82 34.94 -41.30
N PRO A 336 7.84 34.61 -42.62
CA PRO A 336 6.54 34.52 -43.30
C PRO A 336 6.40 33.41 -44.36
N THR A 337 5.18 33.05 -44.60
CA THR A 337 4.52 32.30 -45.67
C THR A 337 5.11 32.42 -47.08
N SER A 338 5.21 31.28 -47.82
CA SER A 338 4.58 31.13 -49.16
C SER A 338 4.90 29.74 -49.75
N TYR A 339 3.90 29.24 -50.49
CA TYR A 339 3.91 28.02 -51.30
C TYR A 339 4.90 28.08 -52.46
N ASP A 340 5.52 26.93 -52.85
CA ASP A 340 5.48 26.39 -54.20
C ASP A 340 6.27 25.09 -54.33
N THR A 341 5.69 24.06 -54.92
CA THR A 341 6.25 22.84 -55.49
C THR A 341 6.50 23.08 -57.00
N PRO A 342 7.08 22.10 -57.80
CA PRO A 342 7.98 20.98 -57.57
C PRO A 342 9.15 20.94 -58.58
N SER A 343 10.11 20.03 -58.44
CA SER A 343 10.62 19.24 -59.56
C SER A 343 11.70 18.21 -59.14
N ALA A 344 11.61 17.07 -59.76
CA ALA A 344 12.41 15.90 -59.56
C ALA A 344 13.84 16.01 -60.11
N SER A 345 14.79 15.37 -59.41
CA SER A 345 15.85 14.62 -60.06
C SER A 345 16.45 13.59 -59.12
N VAL A 346 16.58 12.39 -59.59
CA VAL A 346 17.14 11.18 -59.05
C VAL A 346 18.66 11.33 -58.93
N GLU A 347 19.26 10.93 -57.81
CA GLU A 347 20.39 10.01 -57.76
C GLU A 347 20.84 9.67 -56.33
N ALA A 348 20.89 8.37 -56.12
CA ALA A 348 21.85 7.55 -55.35
C ALA A 348 22.20 7.85 -53.90
N GLY A 349 21.78 6.94 -53.02
CA GLY A 349 22.69 6.31 -52.07
C GLY A 349 22.95 7.04 -50.74
N GLY A 350 22.01 7.03 -49.85
CA GLY A 350 22.26 7.40 -48.42
C GLY A 350 21.28 6.68 -47.54
N HIS A 351 21.74 5.72 -46.77
CA HIS A 351 20.93 5.06 -45.73
C HIS A 351 20.34 6.11 -44.77
N SER A 352 19.03 6.30 -44.84
CA SER A 352 18.28 6.99 -43.83
C SER A 352 18.46 6.26 -42.49
N PRO A 353 18.79 6.93 -41.38
CA PRO A 353 18.81 6.24 -40.10
C PRO A 353 17.37 5.83 -39.82
N LEU A 354 17.15 4.50 -39.89
CA LEU A 354 15.96 3.89 -39.29
C LEU A 354 15.77 4.48 -37.89
N HIS A 355 14.60 5.00 -37.60
CA HIS A 355 14.16 5.35 -36.24
C HIS A 355 14.54 4.19 -35.34
N ALA A 356 15.53 4.35 -34.46
CA ALA A 356 15.87 3.37 -33.45
C ALA A 356 14.60 3.15 -32.62
N ALA A 357 13.98 1.99 -32.77
CA ALA A 357 12.80 1.62 -32.01
C ALA A 357 13.13 1.79 -30.54
N LYS A 358 12.28 2.50 -29.80
CA LYS A 358 12.47 2.76 -28.35
C LYS A 358 12.53 1.39 -27.66
N LYS A 359 13.71 1.01 -27.14
CA LYS A 359 13.87 -0.23 -26.38
C LYS A 359 12.95 -0.20 -25.16
N GLY A 360 12.35 -1.34 -24.82
CA GLY A 360 11.54 -1.50 -23.63
C GLY A 360 12.39 -1.57 -22.35
N MET A 361 11.73 -1.81 -21.23
CA MET A 361 12.32 -1.90 -19.88
C MET A 361 12.07 -3.28 -19.28
N VAL A 362 13.05 -3.86 -18.61
CA VAL A 362 12.90 -5.14 -17.89
C VAL A 362 12.95 -4.90 -16.39
N TYR A 363 12.03 -5.53 -15.67
CA TYR A 363 12.01 -5.53 -14.22
C TYR A 363 12.19 -6.95 -13.68
N LEU A 364 13.27 -7.17 -12.92
CA LEU A 364 13.54 -8.44 -12.23
C LEU A 364 12.92 -8.37 -10.85
N VAL A 365 11.71 -8.93 -10.67
CA VAL A 365 10.85 -8.70 -9.51
C VAL A 365 10.78 -9.95 -8.63
N GLY A 366 11.02 -9.78 -7.33
CA GLY A 366 10.76 -10.81 -6.33
C GLY A 366 9.28 -11.00 -6.06
N ALA A 367 8.78 -12.20 -6.29
CA ALA A 367 7.38 -12.59 -6.08
C ALA A 367 7.04 -12.86 -4.59
N GLY A 368 8.04 -12.86 -3.72
CA GLY A 368 7.88 -13.28 -2.33
C GLY A 368 7.84 -14.80 -2.15
N PRO A 369 7.56 -15.28 -0.92
CA PRO A 369 7.77 -16.66 -0.51
C PRO A 369 6.63 -17.64 -0.82
N GLY A 370 5.52 -17.15 -1.38
CA GLY A 370 4.33 -17.98 -1.69
C GLY A 370 3.03 -17.19 -1.63
N ARG A 371 2.70 -16.57 -0.49
CA ARG A 371 1.51 -15.71 -0.37
C ARG A 371 1.64 -14.48 -1.25
N ALA A 372 0.59 -14.16 -2.01
CA ALA A 372 0.57 -13.04 -2.94
C ALA A 372 0.67 -11.66 -2.23
N ASP A 373 0.12 -11.53 -1.03
CA ASP A 373 0.15 -10.31 -0.23
C ASP A 373 1.53 -10.01 0.42
N LEU A 374 2.51 -10.89 0.24
CA LEU A 374 3.90 -10.70 0.65
C LEU A 374 4.80 -10.19 -0.50
N ILE A 375 4.22 -9.79 -1.61
CA ILE A 375 4.94 -9.04 -2.64
C ILE A 375 5.22 -7.61 -2.18
N THR A 376 6.31 -7.01 -2.63
CA THR A 376 6.55 -5.58 -2.38
C THR A 376 5.54 -4.72 -3.14
N LEU A 377 5.22 -3.54 -2.59
CA LEU A 377 4.34 -2.58 -3.27
C LEU A 377 4.83 -2.28 -4.70
N ARG A 378 6.15 -2.07 -4.86
CA ARG A 378 6.77 -1.85 -6.16
C ARG A 378 6.52 -3.01 -7.13
N GLY A 379 6.67 -4.25 -6.67
CA GLY A 379 6.38 -5.44 -7.48
C GLY A 379 4.91 -5.49 -7.93
N ALA A 380 3.99 -5.21 -7.02
CA ALA A 380 2.55 -5.19 -7.31
C ALA A 380 2.16 -4.09 -8.32
N GLU A 381 2.76 -2.90 -8.22
CA GLU A 381 2.53 -1.81 -9.17
C GLU A 381 3.03 -2.16 -10.57
N LEU A 382 4.20 -2.76 -10.68
CA LEU A 382 4.80 -3.16 -11.96
C LEU A 382 3.96 -4.21 -12.68
N ILE A 383 3.39 -5.17 -11.97
CA ILE A 383 2.49 -6.18 -12.56
C ILE A 383 1.32 -5.52 -13.30
N LYS A 384 0.76 -4.43 -12.75
CA LYS A 384 -0.38 -3.71 -13.36
C LYS A 384 -0.05 -3.00 -14.68
N ILE A 385 1.21 -2.66 -14.90
CA ILE A 385 1.64 -1.91 -16.09
C ILE A 385 2.37 -2.76 -17.12
N ALA A 386 2.61 -4.04 -16.83
CA ALA A 386 3.35 -4.96 -17.68
C ALA A 386 2.68 -5.17 -19.06
N ASP A 387 3.49 -5.21 -20.12
CA ASP A 387 3.08 -5.70 -21.44
C ASP A 387 3.38 -7.19 -21.58
N CYS A 388 4.39 -7.69 -20.82
CA CYS A 388 4.76 -9.10 -20.79
C CYS A 388 5.23 -9.49 -19.39
N ILE A 389 4.74 -10.61 -18.85
CA ILE A 389 5.15 -11.16 -17.56
C ILE A 389 5.73 -12.55 -17.80
N ILE A 390 7.00 -12.74 -17.49
CA ILE A 390 7.69 -14.03 -17.52
C ILE A 390 7.79 -14.54 -16.09
N VAL A 391 7.01 -15.57 -15.75
CA VAL A 391 6.75 -15.97 -14.37
C VAL A 391 7.32 -17.35 -14.04
N ASP A 392 8.03 -17.44 -12.88
CA ASP A 392 8.52 -18.70 -12.32
C ASP A 392 7.38 -19.53 -11.72
N LYS A 393 7.52 -20.86 -11.71
CA LYS A 393 6.54 -21.80 -11.13
C LYS A 393 6.24 -21.54 -9.65
N LEU A 394 7.19 -21.01 -8.89
CA LEU A 394 7.05 -20.74 -7.44
C LEU A 394 6.33 -19.43 -7.12
N ALA A 395 6.08 -18.57 -8.10
CA ALA A 395 5.28 -17.37 -7.90
C ALA A 395 3.78 -17.71 -7.81
N SER A 396 3.08 -17.10 -6.87
CA SER A 396 1.64 -17.31 -6.69
C SER A 396 0.85 -16.87 -7.95
N PRO A 397 -0.06 -17.71 -8.47
CA PRO A 397 -0.94 -17.31 -9.58
C PRO A 397 -1.78 -16.06 -9.28
N ALA A 398 -2.18 -15.83 -8.04
CA ALA A 398 -2.94 -14.65 -7.63
C ALA A 398 -2.20 -13.33 -7.86
N LEU A 399 -0.88 -13.35 -8.02
CA LEU A 399 -0.09 -12.17 -8.41
C LEU A 399 -0.38 -11.70 -9.84
N LEU A 400 -0.93 -12.56 -10.68
CA LEU A 400 -1.22 -12.25 -12.09
C LEU A 400 -2.61 -11.64 -12.30
N GLU A 401 -3.50 -11.72 -11.30
CA GLU A 401 -4.87 -11.20 -11.39
C GLU A 401 -4.94 -9.69 -11.70
N PRO A 402 -4.09 -8.82 -11.10
CA PRO A 402 -4.11 -7.39 -11.40
C PRO A 402 -3.41 -7.01 -12.71
N ALA A 403 -2.86 -7.97 -13.45
CA ALA A 403 -2.21 -7.71 -14.74
C ALA A 403 -3.24 -7.21 -15.79
N ARG A 404 -2.76 -6.44 -16.76
CA ARG A 404 -3.60 -5.96 -17.86
C ARG A 404 -4.19 -7.15 -18.64
N LYS A 405 -5.45 -7.03 -19.09
CA LYS A 405 -6.13 -8.09 -19.87
C LYS A 405 -5.38 -8.51 -21.15
N ASN A 406 -4.60 -7.59 -21.71
CA ASN A 406 -3.77 -7.80 -22.92
C ASN A 406 -2.30 -8.09 -22.59
N ALA A 407 -1.92 -8.20 -21.33
CA ALA A 407 -0.56 -8.60 -20.96
C ALA A 407 -0.28 -10.04 -21.40
N GLU A 408 0.86 -10.24 -22.02
CA GLU A 408 1.33 -11.58 -22.41
C GLU A 408 1.94 -12.28 -21.19
N ILE A 409 1.37 -13.41 -20.76
CA ILE A 409 1.86 -14.17 -19.59
C ILE A 409 2.59 -15.42 -20.10
N ILE A 410 3.88 -15.56 -19.77
CA ILE A 410 4.73 -16.67 -20.16
C ILE A 410 5.20 -17.41 -18.91
N HIS A 411 4.71 -18.63 -18.71
CA HIS A 411 5.15 -19.50 -17.63
C HIS A 411 6.45 -20.20 -18.03
N VAL A 412 7.48 -20.11 -17.19
CA VAL A 412 8.80 -20.72 -17.43
C VAL A 412 9.11 -21.79 -16.36
N PRO A 413 8.53 -22.98 -16.45
CA PRO A 413 8.81 -24.06 -15.52
C PRO A 413 10.24 -24.59 -15.74
N LYS A 414 11.09 -24.51 -14.71
CA LYS A 414 12.44 -25.10 -14.70
C LYS A 414 12.30 -26.58 -14.29
N ARG A 415 11.97 -27.47 -15.20
CA ARG A 415 11.98 -28.95 -15.00
C ARG A 415 12.72 -29.60 -16.13
N ILE A 416 13.36 -30.76 -15.84
CA ILE A 416 13.92 -31.66 -16.86
C ILE A 416 12.72 -32.36 -17.52
N GLY A 417 12.45 -32.09 -18.80
CA GLY A 417 11.37 -32.72 -19.55
C GLY A 417 10.84 -31.85 -20.69
N PRO A 418 9.97 -32.39 -21.57
CA PRO A 418 9.35 -31.64 -22.66
C PRO A 418 8.58 -30.42 -22.13
N GLY A 419 8.87 -29.21 -22.66
CA GLY A 419 8.25 -27.96 -22.26
C GLY A 419 8.97 -27.20 -21.15
N SER A 420 10.17 -27.64 -20.70
CA SER A 420 11.01 -26.87 -19.76
C SER A 420 11.82 -25.81 -20.50
N PHE A 421 12.02 -24.66 -19.84
CA PHE A 421 12.90 -23.60 -20.34
C PHE A 421 14.29 -23.72 -19.72
N THR A 422 15.32 -23.67 -20.57
CA THR A 422 16.71 -23.42 -20.13
C THR A 422 16.89 -21.97 -19.72
N GLN A 423 17.93 -21.67 -18.92
CA GLN A 423 18.20 -20.28 -18.54
C GLN A 423 18.50 -19.42 -19.78
N ASP A 424 19.18 -19.96 -20.77
CA ASP A 424 19.49 -19.24 -22.02
C ASP A 424 18.24 -18.89 -22.83
N GLU A 425 17.23 -19.76 -22.82
CA GLU A 425 15.93 -19.46 -23.43
C GLU A 425 15.18 -18.36 -22.68
N ILE A 426 15.18 -18.38 -21.34
CA ILE A 426 14.62 -17.32 -20.52
C ILE A 426 15.32 -15.99 -20.80
N ASN A 427 16.65 -16.00 -20.85
CA ASN A 427 17.47 -14.83 -21.11
C ASN A 427 17.18 -14.25 -22.52
N ARG A 428 17.07 -15.10 -23.53
CA ARG A 428 16.67 -14.68 -24.89
C ARG A 428 15.27 -14.11 -24.95
N LEU A 429 14.32 -14.68 -24.20
CA LEU A 429 12.96 -14.13 -24.08
C LEU A 429 12.96 -12.73 -23.47
N LEU A 430 13.69 -12.51 -22.37
CA LEU A 430 13.80 -11.21 -21.70
C LEU A 430 14.32 -10.15 -22.67
N VAL A 431 15.46 -10.41 -23.30
CA VAL A 431 16.10 -9.50 -24.26
C VAL A 431 15.18 -9.26 -25.47
N GLY A 432 14.64 -10.33 -26.06
CA GLY A 432 13.81 -10.23 -27.26
C GLY A 432 12.52 -9.41 -27.03
N LYS A 433 11.83 -9.62 -25.91
CA LYS A 433 10.62 -8.83 -25.58
C LYS A 433 10.94 -7.37 -25.30
N ALA A 434 12.06 -7.08 -24.63
CA ALA A 434 12.50 -5.71 -24.37
C ALA A 434 12.94 -4.98 -25.64
N LEU A 435 13.66 -5.65 -26.54
CA LEU A 435 14.04 -5.07 -27.84
C LEU A 435 12.82 -4.79 -28.74
N ALA A 436 11.72 -5.51 -28.54
CA ALA A 436 10.43 -5.23 -29.16
C ALA A 436 9.67 -4.04 -28.51
N GLY A 437 10.30 -3.30 -27.61
CA GLY A 437 9.73 -2.09 -26.97
C GLY A 437 8.78 -2.36 -25.80
N LYS A 438 8.67 -3.63 -25.33
CA LYS A 438 7.73 -4.00 -24.25
C LYS A 438 8.28 -3.70 -22.86
N THR A 439 7.37 -3.37 -21.93
CA THR A 439 7.62 -3.40 -20.49
C THR A 439 7.51 -4.85 -20.02
N VAL A 440 8.66 -5.44 -19.67
CA VAL A 440 8.77 -6.86 -19.32
C VAL A 440 8.98 -7.03 -17.84
N ILE A 441 8.19 -7.88 -17.20
CA ILE A 441 8.39 -8.29 -15.81
C ILE A 441 8.87 -9.73 -15.76
N ARG A 442 10.02 -9.94 -15.15
CA ARG A 442 10.54 -11.23 -14.76
C ARG A 442 10.17 -11.50 -13.30
N LEU A 443 9.09 -12.26 -13.06
CA LEU A 443 8.56 -12.54 -11.72
C LEU A 443 9.20 -13.82 -11.19
N LYS A 444 10.02 -13.69 -10.13
CA LYS A 444 10.89 -14.74 -9.56
C LYS A 444 10.44 -15.09 -8.14
N GLY A 445 10.32 -16.37 -7.81
CA GLY A 445 9.99 -16.80 -6.44
C GLY A 445 11.02 -16.30 -5.42
N GLY A 446 10.55 -15.86 -4.25
CA GLY A 446 11.37 -15.28 -3.20
C GLY A 446 11.96 -13.93 -3.56
N ASP A 447 13.28 -13.80 -3.40
CA ASP A 447 14.08 -12.64 -3.78
C ASP A 447 14.92 -12.94 -5.03
N PRO A 448 15.02 -12.02 -6.01
CA PRO A 448 15.76 -12.24 -7.25
C PRO A 448 17.25 -12.56 -7.04
N CYS A 449 17.88 -11.98 -6.01
CA CYS A 449 19.32 -12.05 -5.76
C CYS A 449 19.72 -13.22 -4.85
N ILE A 450 18.74 -13.89 -4.18
CA ILE A 450 19.02 -15.05 -3.32
C ILE A 450 18.73 -16.34 -4.09
N PHE A 451 19.79 -16.95 -4.68
CA PHE A 451 19.74 -18.15 -5.51
C PHE A 451 18.79 -18.09 -6.70
N GLY A 452 18.44 -16.86 -7.13
CA GLY A 452 17.50 -16.60 -8.22
C GLY A 452 18.17 -16.44 -9.61
N ARG A 453 19.50 -16.55 -9.74
CA ARG A 453 20.27 -16.32 -10.99
C ARG A 453 20.08 -14.91 -11.57
N CYS A 454 19.81 -13.93 -10.71
CA CYS A 454 19.56 -12.55 -11.10
C CYS A 454 20.77 -11.91 -11.81
N ALA A 455 21.99 -12.23 -11.33
CA ALA A 455 23.21 -11.70 -11.91
C ALA A 455 23.38 -12.09 -13.39
N GLU A 456 23.05 -13.33 -13.78
CA GLU A 456 23.10 -13.80 -15.16
C GLU A 456 22.10 -13.08 -16.06
N GLU A 457 20.84 -12.94 -15.60
CA GLU A 457 19.79 -12.22 -16.30
C GLU A 457 20.16 -10.73 -16.49
N ALA A 458 20.66 -10.08 -15.43
CA ALA A 458 21.07 -8.68 -15.44
C ALA A 458 22.30 -8.43 -16.35
N ALA A 459 23.29 -9.33 -16.33
CA ALA A 459 24.48 -9.22 -17.18
C ALA A 459 24.10 -9.24 -18.66
N LEU A 460 23.26 -10.19 -19.07
CA LEU A 460 22.81 -10.29 -20.46
C LEU A 460 21.95 -9.11 -20.93
N LEU A 461 21.09 -8.57 -20.04
CA LEU A 461 20.34 -7.34 -20.34
C LEU A 461 21.27 -6.15 -20.55
N ASN A 462 22.31 -6.03 -19.71
CA ASN A 462 23.32 -4.99 -19.83
C ASN A 462 24.13 -5.12 -21.14
N GLU A 463 24.57 -6.32 -21.48
CA GLU A 463 25.27 -6.61 -22.74
C GLU A 463 24.42 -6.27 -23.96
N ALA A 464 23.12 -6.56 -23.91
CA ALA A 464 22.15 -6.21 -24.96
C ALA A 464 21.79 -4.71 -24.99
N GLY A 465 22.31 -3.90 -24.06
CA GLY A 465 21.98 -2.49 -23.91
C GLY A 465 20.48 -2.28 -23.61
N VAL A 466 19.87 -3.19 -22.85
CA VAL A 466 18.49 -3.11 -22.37
C VAL A 466 18.49 -2.57 -20.94
N SER A 467 17.72 -1.52 -20.69
CA SER A 467 17.55 -0.97 -19.33
C SER A 467 16.79 -1.95 -18.44
N PHE A 468 17.24 -2.09 -17.19
CA PHE A 468 16.56 -2.96 -16.23
C PHE A 468 16.58 -2.38 -14.82
N GLU A 469 15.66 -2.86 -13.98
CA GLU A 469 15.58 -2.58 -12.54
C GLU A 469 15.43 -3.91 -11.78
N ILE A 470 16.07 -4.02 -10.61
CA ILE A 470 15.94 -5.19 -9.74
C ILE A 470 15.07 -4.76 -8.55
N VAL A 471 13.93 -5.44 -8.37
CA VAL A 471 12.98 -5.18 -7.28
C VAL A 471 13.09 -6.31 -6.26
N PRO A 472 13.52 -6.04 -5.01
CA PRO A 472 13.66 -7.06 -3.97
C PRO A 472 12.35 -7.78 -3.68
N GLY A 473 12.45 -9.00 -3.14
CA GLY A 473 11.34 -9.77 -2.59
C GLY A 473 11.68 -10.35 -1.23
N ILE A 474 10.68 -10.87 -0.51
CA ILE A 474 10.89 -11.59 0.74
C ILE A 474 11.44 -12.98 0.40
N THR A 475 12.69 -13.24 0.80
CA THR A 475 13.29 -14.57 0.57
C THR A 475 12.64 -15.64 1.44
N ALA A 476 12.57 -16.87 0.94
CA ALA A 476 11.88 -17.98 1.59
C ALA A 476 12.39 -18.28 3.00
N ALA A 477 13.68 -18.07 3.30
CA ALA A 477 14.24 -18.30 4.63
C ALA A 477 13.65 -17.40 5.71
N LEU A 478 13.49 -16.10 5.41
CA LEU A 478 12.89 -15.14 6.35
C LEU A 478 11.43 -15.49 6.61
N ALA A 479 10.68 -15.74 5.54
CA ALA A 479 9.27 -16.10 5.67
C ALA A 479 9.05 -17.45 6.38
N ALA A 480 9.89 -18.46 6.12
CA ALA A 480 9.84 -19.71 6.84
C ALA A 480 10.04 -19.50 8.34
N ALA A 481 11.01 -18.68 8.72
CA ALA A 481 11.26 -18.35 10.12
C ALA A 481 10.05 -17.70 10.81
N GLU A 482 9.51 -16.64 10.18
CA GLU A 482 8.41 -15.84 10.73
C GLU A 482 7.10 -16.63 10.83
N TYR A 483 6.83 -17.52 9.86
CA TYR A 483 5.58 -18.28 9.77
C TYR A 483 5.61 -19.62 10.56
N THR A 484 6.78 -20.02 11.04
CA THR A 484 6.93 -21.25 11.85
C THR A 484 7.28 -20.99 13.32
N GLY A 485 7.73 -19.77 13.65
CA GLY A 485 8.28 -19.46 14.97
C GLY A 485 9.73 -19.96 15.15
N ILE A 486 10.42 -20.33 14.06
CA ILE A 486 11.84 -20.73 14.05
C ILE A 486 12.70 -19.51 13.77
N MET A 487 13.02 -18.70 14.78
CA MET A 487 13.78 -17.46 14.59
C MET A 487 15.22 -17.74 14.18
N LEU A 488 15.62 -17.34 12.97
CA LEU A 488 16.98 -17.60 12.44
C LEU A 488 18.07 -16.93 13.27
N THR A 489 17.75 -15.84 13.97
CA THR A 489 18.65 -15.17 14.92
C THR A 489 17.96 -15.02 16.26
N ASP A 490 18.69 -15.31 17.34
CA ASP A 490 18.23 -15.11 18.71
C ASP A 490 19.44 -14.78 19.59
N ARG A 491 19.32 -13.76 20.45
CA ARG A 491 20.41 -13.30 21.32
C ARG A 491 20.94 -14.40 22.23
N ARG A 492 20.15 -15.43 22.51
CA ARG A 492 20.51 -16.53 23.42
C ARG A 492 21.44 -17.53 22.77
N TYR A 493 21.35 -17.76 21.43
CA TYR A 493 22.06 -18.88 20.81
C TYR A 493 22.45 -18.70 19.33
N SER A 494 22.01 -17.63 18.64
CA SER A 494 22.37 -17.45 17.23
C SER A 494 22.45 -15.97 16.84
N SER A 495 23.67 -15.47 16.66
CA SER A 495 23.93 -14.10 16.18
C SER A 495 24.29 -14.04 14.68
N GLN A 496 24.40 -15.20 14.03
CA GLN A 496 24.83 -15.33 12.63
C GLN A 496 23.88 -16.25 11.86
N VAL A 497 23.68 -15.96 10.58
CA VAL A 497 22.90 -16.78 9.65
C VAL A 497 23.68 -16.94 8.35
N ALA A 498 23.80 -18.15 7.86
CA ALA A 498 24.35 -18.44 6.54
C ALA A 498 23.27 -19.04 5.64
N PHE A 499 23.09 -18.45 4.42
CA PHE A 499 22.25 -19.00 3.36
C PHE A 499 23.13 -19.78 2.40
N ILE A 500 22.81 -21.06 2.20
CA ILE A 500 23.61 -21.99 1.42
C ILE A 500 22.70 -22.64 0.35
N THR A 501 23.20 -22.84 -0.87
CA THR A 501 22.52 -23.70 -1.82
C THR A 501 22.84 -25.17 -1.55
N GLY A 502 21.82 -26.00 -1.42
CA GLY A 502 21.99 -27.45 -1.32
C GLY A 502 22.23 -28.14 -2.68
N ARG A 503 22.15 -27.38 -3.80
CA ARG A 503 22.38 -27.90 -5.14
C ARG A 503 23.25 -26.92 -5.91
N GLU A 504 24.44 -27.31 -6.24
CA GLU A 504 25.35 -26.60 -7.16
C GLU A 504 25.03 -26.92 -8.63
N ALA A 505 25.68 -26.23 -9.56
CA ALA A 505 25.49 -26.44 -10.99
C ALA A 505 25.89 -27.86 -11.40
N GLU A 506 25.14 -28.47 -12.31
CA GLU A 506 25.46 -29.79 -12.88
C GLU A 506 26.79 -29.72 -13.67
N GLY A 507 27.66 -30.72 -13.51
CA GLY A 507 28.94 -30.79 -14.19
C GLY A 507 30.13 -30.11 -13.49
N LYS A 508 29.94 -29.65 -12.24
CA LYS A 508 31.01 -29.08 -11.42
C LYS A 508 31.81 -30.20 -10.77
N GLU A 509 33.08 -30.31 -11.07
CA GLU A 509 33.99 -31.35 -10.54
C GLU A 509 34.30 -31.13 -9.05
N GLU A 510 34.34 -29.86 -8.56
CA GLU A 510 34.60 -29.52 -7.17
C GLU A 510 33.49 -28.68 -6.58
N THR A 511 33.13 -28.96 -5.32
CA THR A 511 32.17 -28.16 -4.57
C THR A 511 32.80 -26.85 -4.08
N ASN A 512 32.09 -25.73 -4.18
CA ASN A 512 32.48 -24.47 -3.55
C ASN A 512 32.05 -24.39 -2.08
N ILE A 513 31.37 -25.42 -1.56
CA ILE A 513 30.88 -25.44 -0.19
C ILE A 513 31.98 -25.99 0.72
N ASP A 514 32.51 -25.14 1.59
CA ASP A 514 33.43 -25.58 2.65
C ASP A 514 32.66 -26.19 3.81
N TRP A 515 32.47 -27.48 3.75
CA TRP A 515 31.75 -28.24 4.77
C TRP A 515 32.45 -28.21 6.15
N SER A 516 33.75 -27.99 6.21
CA SER A 516 34.47 -27.87 7.47
C SER A 516 34.12 -26.60 8.22
N ILE A 517 34.03 -25.48 7.49
CA ILE A 517 33.58 -24.20 8.02
C ILE A 517 32.11 -24.34 8.48
N LEU A 518 31.24 -24.92 7.65
CA LEU A 518 29.83 -25.05 7.97
C LEU A 518 29.57 -25.95 9.19
N ALA A 519 30.30 -27.03 9.33
CA ALA A 519 30.14 -27.93 10.50
C ALA A 519 30.47 -27.25 11.85
N HIS A 520 31.32 -26.21 11.83
CA HIS A 520 31.71 -25.43 13.01
C HIS A 520 31.12 -24.01 13.03
N PHE A 521 30.14 -23.72 12.13
CA PHE A 521 29.55 -22.40 12.06
C PHE A 521 28.78 -22.06 13.34
N PRO A 522 29.11 -20.91 14.00
CA PRO A 522 28.52 -20.58 15.31
C PRO A 522 27.18 -19.83 15.14
N GLY A 523 26.27 -20.39 14.37
CA GLY A 523 25.00 -19.74 14.02
C GLY A 523 24.00 -20.69 13.37
N THR A 524 23.08 -20.14 12.64
CA THR A 524 22.03 -20.88 11.94
C THR A 524 22.41 -21.06 10.46
N LEU A 525 22.43 -22.31 9.99
CA LEU A 525 22.58 -22.64 8.58
C LEU A 525 21.20 -22.82 7.94
N VAL A 526 20.99 -22.22 6.77
CA VAL A 526 19.75 -22.38 6.01
C VAL A 526 20.06 -22.83 4.59
N PHE A 527 19.71 -24.08 4.27
CA PHE A 527 19.93 -24.63 2.94
C PHE A 527 18.68 -24.48 2.07
N TYR A 528 18.86 -23.85 0.92
CA TYR A 528 17.90 -23.78 -0.18
C TYR A 528 18.12 -24.96 -1.12
N MET A 529 17.03 -25.43 -1.74
CA MET A 529 17.08 -26.52 -2.75
C MET A 529 17.77 -27.82 -2.25
N GLY A 530 17.82 -28.01 -0.93
CA GLY A 530 18.59 -29.08 -0.29
C GLY A 530 17.82 -30.37 -0.02
N ILE A 531 16.50 -30.46 -0.24
CA ILE A 531 15.74 -31.67 0.13
C ILE A 531 16.23 -32.92 -0.62
N GLY A 532 16.47 -32.81 -1.92
CA GLY A 532 17.00 -33.94 -2.71
C GLY A 532 18.43 -34.34 -2.34
N THR A 533 19.19 -33.46 -1.71
CA THR A 533 20.58 -33.68 -1.26
C THR A 533 20.70 -33.73 0.27
N LEU A 534 19.58 -33.77 0.99
CA LEU A 534 19.57 -33.84 2.48
C LEU A 534 20.44 -34.93 3.06
N PRO A 535 20.47 -36.20 2.51
CA PRO A 535 21.38 -37.25 3.00
C PRO A 535 22.85 -36.85 2.89
N VAL A 536 23.22 -36.17 1.80
CA VAL A 536 24.61 -35.69 1.60
C VAL A 536 24.94 -34.57 2.57
N ILE A 537 24.02 -33.59 2.72
CA ILE A 537 24.19 -32.45 3.65
C ILE A 537 24.40 -32.97 5.08
N ALA A 538 23.53 -33.87 5.56
CA ALA A 538 23.62 -34.42 6.90
C ALA A 538 24.94 -35.22 7.13
N ALA A 539 25.30 -36.05 6.15
CA ALA A 539 26.53 -36.83 6.20
C ALA A 539 27.80 -35.95 6.23
N GLN A 540 27.85 -34.90 5.40
CA GLN A 540 28.99 -33.97 5.29
C GLN A 540 29.18 -33.17 6.59
N LEU A 541 28.09 -32.67 7.19
CA LEU A 541 28.14 -31.94 8.46
C LEU A 541 28.58 -32.84 9.61
N ALA A 542 28.02 -34.05 9.72
CA ALA A 542 28.37 -35.02 10.77
C ALA A 542 29.82 -35.51 10.66
N ALA A 543 30.27 -35.83 9.44
CA ALA A 543 31.65 -36.30 9.20
C ALA A 543 32.72 -35.24 9.55
N ARG A 544 32.36 -33.97 9.67
CA ARG A 544 33.27 -32.86 10.01
C ARG A 544 33.06 -32.34 11.44
N GLY A 545 32.34 -33.09 12.27
CA GLY A 545 32.25 -32.83 13.70
C GLY A 545 31.03 -32.10 14.21
N MET A 546 30.01 -31.84 13.36
CA MET A 546 28.74 -31.36 13.87
C MET A 546 28.07 -32.45 14.72
N SER A 547 27.54 -32.08 15.89
CA SER A 547 26.90 -33.04 16.79
C SER A 547 25.72 -33.73 16.13
N ALA A 548 25.61 -35.06 16.38
CA ALA A 548 24.47 -35.88 15.95
C ALA A 548 23.11 -35.34 16.47
N ASP A 549 23.14 -34.69 17.65
CA ASP A 549 21.97 -34.13 18.33
C ASP A 549 21.64 -32.68 17.87
N THR A 550 22.43 -32.13 16.95
CA THR A 550 22.14 -30.75 16.43
C THR A 550 20.73 -30.69 15.86
N PRO A 551 19.89 -29.76 16.35
CA PRO A 551 18.53 -29.62 15.86
C PRO A 551 18.50 -29.25 14.36
N VAL A 552 17.61 -29.91 13.62
CA VAL A 552 17.33 -29.61 12.22
C VAL A 552 15.83 -29.48 12.02
N ALA A 553 15.40 -28.44 11.29
CA ALA A 553 14.01 -28.26 10.89
C ALA A 553 13.89 -28.24 9.35
N LEU A 554 12.89 -28.93 8.85
CA LEU A 554 12.48 -28.90 7.45
C LEU A 554 11.18 -28.09 7.36
N VAL A 555 11.15 -27.04 6.54
CA VAL A 555 9.98 -26.19 6.38
C VAL A 555 9.56 -26.24 4.90
N ALA A 556 8.46 -26.94 4.62
CA ALA A 556 7.89 -27.07 3.29
C ALA A 556 6.72 -26.08 3.11
N ASN A 557 6.56 -25.54 1.89
CA ASN A 557 5.48 -24.65 1.50
C ASN A 557 5.26 -23.46 2.46
N ALA A 558 6.35 -22.87 2.96
CA ALA A 558 6.28 -21.76 3.91
C ALA A 558 5.29 -20.67 3.43
N THR A 559 4.52 -20.12 4.37
CA THR A 559 3.47 -19.10 4.17
C THR A 559 2.17 -19.58 3.52
N LEU A 560 2.15 -20.77 2.97
CA LEU A 560 0.93 -21.33 2.35
C LEU A 560 0.11 -22.15 3.38
N PRO A 561 -1.19 -22.30 3.19
CA PRO A 561 -2.03 -23.17 4.03
C PRO A 561 -1.57 -24.64 4.08
N THR A 562 -0.76 -25.04 3.10
CA THR A 562 -0.13 -26.36 3.02
C THR A 562 1.24 -26.44 3.68
N GLN A 563 1.62 -25.42 4.48
CA GLN A 563 2.88 -25.38 5.21
C GLN A 563 3.03 -26.59 6.12
N ARG A 564 4.19 -27.24 6.07
CA ARG A 564 4.57 -28.33 6.98
C ARG A 564 5.91 -28.04 7.64
N VAL A 565 6.01 -28.39 8.90
CA VAL A 565 7.25 -28.26 9.69
C VAL A 565 7.55 -29.60 10.31
N VAL A 566 8.78 -30.07 10.09
CA VAL A 566 9.28 -31.31 10.64
C VAL A 566 10.62 -31.04 11.33
N GLN A 567 10.79 -31.50 12.55
CA GLN A 567 12.00 -31.28 13.36
C GLN A 567 12.54 -32.59 13.88
N ALA A 568 13.85 -32.77 13.82
CA ALA A 568 14.55 -33.91 14.36
C ALA A 568 16.05 -33.57 14.58
N PRO A 569 16.79 -34.35 15.39
CA PRO A 569 18.23 -34.29 15.42
C PRO A 569 18.86 -34.60 14.05
N LEU A 570 20.06 -34.06 13.77
CA LEU A 570 20.79 -34.23 12.52
C LEU A 570 20.92 -35.72 12.12
N ALA A 571 21.15 -36.59 13.09
CA ALA A 571 21.26 -38.02 12.85
C ALA A 571 19.99 -38.71 12.35
N GLN A 572 18.81 -38.12 12.62
CA GLN A 572 17.51 -38.71 12.32
C GLN A 572 16.75 -38.00 11.21
N ILE A 573 17.16 -36.81 10.83
CA ILE A 573 16.36 -35.91 9.93
C ILE A 573 16.11 -36.51 8.55
N VAL A 574 17.03 -37.34 8.05
CA VAL A 574 16.89 -37.99 6.72
C VAL A 574 15.77 -39.04 6.77
N GLU A 575 15.74 -39.88 7.82
CA GLU A 575 14.69 -40.87 8.01
C GLU A 575 13.32 -40.21 8.22
N VAL A 576 13.29 -39.16 9.06
CA VAL A 576 12.07 -38.44 9.37
C VAL A 576 11.54 -37.69 8.11
N CYS A 577 12.42 -37.10 7.29
CA CYS A 577 12.07 -36.49 6.03
C CYS A 577 11.36 -37.49 5.10
N SER A 578 11.87 -38.69 4.99
CA SER A 578 11.32 -39.77 4.15
C SER A 578 9.98 -40.27 4.69
N ARG A 579 9.87 -40.53 5.98
CA ARG A 579 8.64 -40.97 6.64
C ARG A 579 7.52 -39.95 6.53
N GLU A 580 7.84 -38.69 6.72
CA GLU A 580 6.88 -37.58 6.64
C GLU A 580 6.63 -37.08 5.21
N HIS A 581 7.24 -37.66 4.21
CA HIS A 581 7.10 -37.32 2.80
C HIS A 581 7.25 -35.80 2.55
N ILE A 582 8.35 -35.22 3.04
CA ILE A 582 8.64 -33.79 2.80
C ILE A 582 9.23 -33.63 1.41
N GLU A 583 8.50 -32.89 0.57
CA GLU A 583 8.85 -32.62 -0.83
C GLU A 583 9.19 -31.14 -1.07
N PRO A 584 9.95 -30.84 -2.14
CA PRO A 584 10.16 -29.44 -2.59
C PRO A 584 8.85 -28.76 -3.01
N PRO A 585 8.68 -27.45 -2.76
CA PRO A 585 9.69 -26.53 -2.24
C PRO A 585 9.80 -26.58 -0.72
N ALA A 586 11.02 -26.80 -0.22
CA ALA A 586 11.27 -26.78 1.22
C ALA A 586 12.68 -26.28 1.55
N LEU A 587 12.85 -25.78 2.76
CA LEU A 587 14.10 -25.30 3.35
C LEU A 587 14.58 -26.26 4.44
N ILE A 588 15.90 -26.32 4.63
CA ILE A 588 16.53 -27.04 5.74
C ILE A 588 17.18 -26.01 6.64
N ILE A 589 16.82 -25.97 7.91
CA ILE A 589 17.38 -25.06 8.92
C ILE A 589 18.14 -25.93 9.92
N VAL A 590 19.43 -25.63 10.13
CA VAL A 590 20.32 -26.41 11.01
C VAL A 590 20.92 -25.52 12.09
N GLY A 591 20.97 -26.01 13.30
CA GLY A 591 21.53 -25.31 14.46
C GLY A 591 20.50 -25.13 15.60
N ALA A 592 20.89 -24.51 16.69
CA ALA A 592 20.05 -24.34 17.88
C ALA A 592 18.70 -23.63 17.57
N ALA A 593 18.69 -22.73 16.61
CA ALA A 593 17.49 -22.04 16.16
C ALA A 593 16.41 -22.99 15.60
N ALA A 594 16.81 -24.12 15.01
CA ALA A 594 15.90 -25.08 14.40
C ALA A 594 14.96 -25.76 15.42
N GLN A 595 15.25 -25.65 16.71
CA GLN A 595 14.37 -26.14 17.78
C GLN A 595 13.06 -25.32 17.82
N GLY A 596 13.13 -24.02 17.46
CA GLY A 596 11.97 -23.14 17.44
C GLY A 596 11.30 -22.96 18.79
N ASP A 597 10.25 -22.18 18.79
CA ASP A 597 9.32 -22.05 19.92
C ASP A 597 7.90 -22.32 19.41
N PRO A 598 7.27 -23.45 19.81
CA PRO A 598 5.89 -23.75 19.41
C PRO A 598 4.91 -22.64 19.77
N GLY A 599 5.21 -21.83 20.82
CA GLY A 599 4.42 -20.66 21.21
C GLY A 599 4.38 -19.58 20.16
N LEU A 600 5.40 -19.46 19.33
CA LEU A 600 5.54 -18.45 18.28
C LEU A 600 4.97 -18.88 16.92
N ASN A 601 4.52 -20.12 16.77
CA ASN A 601 3.91 -20.61 15.53
C ASN A 601 2.47 -20.11 15.40
N TRP A 602 2.31 -18.84 15.10
CA TRP A 602 1.01 -18.16 14.99
C TRP A 602 0.21 -18.56 13.73
N PHE A 603 0.90 -18.89 12.63
CA PHE A 603 0.25 -19.14 11.35
C PHE A 603 -0.48 -20.49 11.32
N MET A 604 0.18 -21.57 11.75
CA MET A 604 -0.42 -22.91 11.76
C MET A 604 -1.52 -23.07 12.84
N ARG A 605 -1.62 -22.13 13.77
CA ARG A 605 -2.71 -22.06 14.77
C ARG A 605 -3.96 -21.38 14.28
N LYS A 606 -3.94 -20.77 13.08
CA LYS A 606 -5.14 -20.14 12.52
C LYS A 606 -6.26 -21.17 12.37
N PRO A 607 -7.53 -20.76 12.60
CA PRO A 607 -8.65 -21.71 12.72
C PRO A 607 -8.88 -22.55 11.47
N LEU A 608 -8.67 -21.98 10.28
CA LEU A 608 -8.84 -22.69 9.01
C LEU A 608 -7.52 -23.18 8.39
N PHE A 609 -6.42 -23.16 9.15
CA PHE A 609 -5.13 -23.65 8.65
C PHE A 609 -5.21 -25.12 8.20
N GLY A 610 -4.68 -25.40 7.01
CA GLY A 610 -4.70 -26.74 6.40
C GLY A 610 -6.03 -27.11 5.77
N ARG A 611 -7.02 -26.22 5.71
CA ARG A 611 -8.32 -26.48 5.10
C ARG A 611 -8.44 -25.90 3.72
N THR A 612 -8.86 -26.73 2.74
CA THR A 612 -9.20 -26.33 1.39
C THR A 612 -10.71 -26.08 1.32
N ILE A 613 -11.10 -24.87 0.91
CA ILE A 613 -12.49 -24.39 0.96
C ILE A 613 -12.88 -23.89 -0.43
N VAL A 614 -13.85 -24.55 -1.04
CA VAL A 614 -14.41 -24.13 -2.33
C VAL A 614 -15.43 -23.02 -2.12
N VAL A 615 -15.29 -21.94 -2.87
CA VAL A 615 -16.21 -20.81 -2.89
C VAL A 615 -16.95 -20.77 -4.22
N THR A 616 -18.30 -20.64 -4.17
CA THR A 616 -19.18 -20.88 -5.32
C THR A 616 -20.01 -19.65 -5.74
N ARG A 617 -19.49 -18.45 -5.54
CA ARG A 617 -20.17 -17.19 -5.87
C ARG A 617 -19.83 -16.70 -7.28
N ASP A 618 -20.23 -15.48 -7.61
CA ASP A 618 -19.68 -14.74 -8.74
C ASP A 618 -18.18 -14.40 -8.52
N ALA A 619 -17.48 -13.95 -9.54
CA ALA A 619 -16.05 -13.73 -9.45
C ALA A 619 -15.65 -12.72 -8.35
N ALA A 620 -16.38 -11.60 -8.22
CA ALA A 620 -16.11 -10.59 -7.21
C ALA A 620 -16.36 -11.11 -5.79
N GLY A 621 -17.48 -11.81 -5.59
CA GLY A 621 -17.81 -12.41 -4.30
C GLY A 621 -16.88 -13.56 -3.92
N ASN A 622 -16.36 -14.32 -4.89
CA ASN A 622 -15.34 -15.34 -4.67
C ASN A 622 -14.04 -14.70 -4.20
N ALA A 623 -13.57 -13.64 -4.86
CA ALA A 623 -12.34 -12.94 -4.49
C ALA A 623 -12.43 -12.35 -3.06
N GLU A 624 -13.54 -11.71 -2.68
CA GLU A 624 -13.76 -11.22 -1.30
C GLU A 624 -13.67 -12.37 -0.28
N MET A 625 -14.39 -13.46 -0.54
CA MET A 625 -14.43 -14.61 0.37
C MET A 625 -13.08 -15.34 0.43
N ALA A 626 -12.37 -15.46 -0.70
CA ALA A 626 -11.04 -16.04 -0.77
C ALA A 626 -10.02 -15.28 0.09
N GLN A 627 -10.03 -13.95 0.06
CA GLN A 627 -9.18 -13.14 0.92
C GLN A 627 -9.45 -13.40 2.41
N LYS A 628 -10.73 -13.48 2.81
CA LYS A 628 -11.12 -13.78 4.19
C LYS A 628 -10.72 -15.18 4.64
N ILE A 629 -10.78 -16.18 3.75
CA ILE A 629 -10.30 -17.55 4.00
C ILE A 629 -8.79 -17.57 4.21
N VAL A 630 -8.03 -16.91 3.32
CA VAL A 630 -6.57 -16.79 3.45
C VAL A 630 -6.17 -16.07 4.74
N ALA A 631 -6.88 -15.01 5.12
CA ALA A 631 -6.66 -14.32 6.39
C ALA A 631 -6.83 -15.25 7.60
N ARG A 632 -7.73 -16.24 7.52
CA ARG A 632 -7.99 -17.27 8.54
C ARG A 632 -7.09 -18.51 8.41
N GLY A 633 -6.14 -18.52 7.46
CA GLY A 633 -5.17 -19.59 7.24
C GLY A 633 -5.64 -20.72 6.30
N GLY A 634 -6.81 -20.60 5.68
CA GLY A 634 -7.35 -21.58 4.74
C GLY A 634 -6.86 -21.38 3.30
N SER A 635 -7.07 -22.40 2.47
CA SER A 635 -6.80 -22.42 1.03
C SER A 635 -8.10 -22.29 0.25
N PRO A 636 -8.43 -21.13 -0.35
CA PRO A 636 -9.61 -21.00 -1.17
C PRO A 636 -9.41 -21.68 -2.53
N VAL A 637 -10.48 -22.30 -3.04
CA VAL A 637 -10.62 -22.76 -4.42
C VAL A 637 -11.83 -22.07 -5.03
N GLU A 638 -11.59 -21.19 -5.97
CA GLU A 638 -12.66 -20.43 -6.60
C GLU A 638 -13.33 -21.26 -7.70
N PHE A 639 -14.59 -21.55 -7.52
CA PHE A 639 -15.43 -22.22 -8.51
C PHE A 639 -16.60 -21.31 -8.87
N THR A 640 -16.37 -20.44 -9.85
CA THR A 640 -17.39 -19.48 -10.28
C THR A 640 -18.53 -20.20 -11.00
N THR A 641 -19.71 -20.20 -10.38
CA THR A 641 -20.92 -20.85 -10.94
C THR A 641 -21.73 -19.92 -11.82
N MET A 642 -21.56 -18.61 -11.69
CA MET A 642 -22.34 -17.59 -12.38
C MET A 642 -21.44 -16.48 -12.90
N ALA A 643 -21.76 -15.94 -14.05
CA ALA A 643 -21.15 -14.76 -14.61
C ALA A 643 -22.18 -13.69 -14.88
N ILE A 644 -21.83 -12.43 -14.64
CA ILE A 644 -22.64 -11.27 -15.03
C ILE A 644 -22.40 -11.03 -16.52
N GLN A 645 -23.45 -11.13 -17.31
CA GLN A 645 -23.42 -10.82 -18.73
C GLN A 645 -24.08 -9.45 -18.95
N PRO A 646 -23.32 -8.43 -19.38
CA PRO A 646 -23.88 -7.13 -19.72
C PRO A 646 -24.86 -7.21 -20.90
N LEU A 647 -25.97 -6.50 -20.79
CA LEU A 647 -26.99 -6.33 -21.84
C LEU A 647 -26.99 -4.89 -22.41
N THR A 648 -25.96 -4.13 -22.12
CA THR A 648 -25.80 -2.70 -22.49
C THR A 648 -25.63 -2.45 -23.98
N HIS A 649 -25.50 -3.50 -24.78
CA HIS A 649 -25.53 -3.45 -26.25
C HIS A 649 -26.95 -3.39 -26.84
N ARG A 650 -27.99 -3.64 -26.03
CA ARG A 650 -29.40 -3.60 -26.48
C ARG A 650 -29.82 -2.16 -26.78
N SER A 651 -30.63 -1.97 -27.82
CA SER A 651 -31.13 -0.66 -28.25
C SER A 651 -31.81 0.12 -27.11
N GLU A 652 -32.56 -0.60 -26.27
CA GLU A 652 -33.28 -0.05 -25.12
C GLU A 652 -32.36 0.68 -24.14
N PHE A 653 -31.16 0.14 -23.84
CA PHE A 653 -30.16 0.80 -23.00
C PHE A 653 -29.59 2.05 -23.69
N LEU A 654 -29.30 1.96 -24.98
CA LEU A 654 -28.75 3.08 -25.75
C LEU A 654 -29.74 4.25 -25.83
N GLU A 655 -31.04 3.98 -26.00
CA GLU A 655 -32.10 4.98 -25.96
C GLU A 655 -32.14 5.68 -24.61
N VAL A 656 -32.17 4.90 -23.54
CA VAL A 656 -32.19 5.43 -22.15
C VAL A 656 -30.98 6.27 -21.87
N LEU A 657 -29.80 5.90 -22.37
CA LEU A 657 -28.56 6.66 -22.16
C LEU A 657 -28.62 8.06 -22.82
N THR A 658 -29.36 8.22 -23.93
CA THR A 658 -29.57 9.50 -24.58
C THR A 658 -30.61 10.37 -23.87
N GLU A 659 -31.59 9.75 -23.22
CA GLU A 659 -32.70 10.40 -22.52
C GLU A 659 -32.48 10.52 -21.00
N LEU A 660 -31.32 10.12 -20.47
CA LEU A 660 -31.07 9.93 -19.03
C LEU A 660 -31.43 11.17 -18.21
N THR A 661 -31.07 12.35 -18.68
CA THR A 661 -31.38 13.64 -18.04
C THR A 661 -32.85 14.00 -17.98
N SER A 662 -33.71 13.28 -18.69
CA SER A 662 -35.17 13.47 -18.68
C SER A 662 -35.88 12.74 -17.53
N TYR A 663 -35.16 11.88 -16.79
CA TYR A 663 -35.69 11.16 -15.63
C TYR A 663 -35.53 11.98 -14.35
N ASP A 664 -36.55 11.88 -13.48
CA ASP A 664 -36.49 12.46 -12.15
C ASP A 664 -35.68 11.59 -11.17
N TRP A 665 -35.76 10.27 -11.36
CA TRP A 665 -35.07 9.27 -10.54
C TRP A 665 -34.48 8.16 -11.38
N VAL A 666 -33.25 7.72 -11.00
CA VAL A 666 -32.64 6.46 -11.45
C VAL A 666 -32.39 5.57 -10.23
N ILE A 667 -32.80 4.33 -10.34
CA ILE A 667 -32.71 3.36 -9.24
C ILE A 667 -31.80 2.19 -9.65
N PHE A 668 -30.78 1.94 -8.83
CA PHE A 668 -29.92 0.77 -8.92
C PHE A 668 -30.30 -0.25 -7.84
N THR A 669 -30.59 -1.48 -8.21
CA THR A 669 -30.99 -2.54 -7.28
C THR A 669 -29.83 -3.43 -6.84
N SER A 670 -28.63 -3.28 -7.41
CA SER A 670 -27.47 -4.11 -7.08
C SER A 670 -26.15 -3.40 -7.40
N PRO A 671 -25.04 -3.76 -6.72
CA PRO A 671 -23.71 -3.32 -7.09
C PRO A 671 -23.34 -3.66 -8.54
N ASN A 672 -23.66 -4.87 -9.01
CA ASN A 672 -23.41 -5.31 -10.39
C ASN A 672 -24.09 -4.39 -11.42
N GLY A 673 -25.29 -3.90 -11.11
CA GLY A 673 -25.98 -2.94 -11.98
C GLY A 673 -25.24 -1.61 -12.06
N VAL A 674 -24.67 -1.13 -10.96
CA VAL A 674 -23.83 0.07 -10.95
C VAL A 674 -22.57 -0.13 -11.79
N GLU A 675 -21.84 -1.22 -11.57
CA GLU A 675 -20.59 -1.52 -12.30
C GLU A 675 -20.84 -1.66 -13.80
N VAL A 676 -21.83 -2.47 -14.21
CA VAL A 676 -22.17 -2.65 -15.62
C VAL A 676 -22.58 -1.35 -16.28
N PHE A 677 -23.32 -0.48 -15.58
CA PHE A 677 -23.70 0.83 -16.10
C PHE A 677 -22.48 1.73 -16.31
N PHE A 678 -21.60 1.84 -15.31
CA PHE A 678 -20.40 2.68 -15.40
C PHE A 678 -19.41 2.18 -16.43
N ASP A 679 -19.17 0.87 -16.52
CA ASP A 679 -18.34 0.27 -17.56
C ASP A 679 -18.89 0.65 -18.97
N ALA A 680 -20.21 0.59 -19.14
CA ALA A 680 -20.83 0.94 -20.40
C ALA A 680 -20.69 2.42 -20.73
N ILE A 681 -20.96 3.35 -19.79
CA ILE A 681 -20.84 4.79 -20.09
C ILE A 681 -19.40 5.21 -20.31
N HIS A 682 -18.42 4.60 -19.62
CA HIS A 682 -17.00 4.84 -19.89
C HIS A 682 -16.59 4.39 -21.29
N ALA A 683 -17.13 3.26 -21.79
CA ALA A 683 -16.92 2.83 -23.17
C ALA A 683 -17.48 3.82 -24.20
N PHE A 684 -18.45 4.66 -23.82
CA PHE A 684 -18.98 5.78 -24.61
C PHE A 684 -18.32 7.12 -24.27
N GLU A 685 -17.17 7.13 -23.63
CA GLU A 685 -16.43 8.33 -23.20
C GLU A 685 -17.27 9.29 -22.33
N LYS A 686 -18.22 8.75 -21.56
CA LYS A 686 -19.07 9.48 -20.61
C LYS A 686 -18.67 9.13 -19.18
N ASP A 687 -19.01 9.99 -18.23
CA ASP A 687 -18.72 9.81 -16.81
C ASP A 687 -19.95 10.13 -15.93
N ALA A 688 -19.71 10.22 -14.60
CA ALA A 688 -20.73 10.48 -13.59
C ALA A 688 -21.59 11.73 -13.83
N ARG A 689 -21.13 12.69 -14.64
CA ARG A 689 -21.87 13.91 -15.01
C ARG A 689 -23.17 13.64 -15.77
N VAL A 690 -23.36 12.42 -16.30
CA VAL A 690 -24.63 12.02 -16.91
C VAL A 690 -25.81 12.08 -15.94
N PHE A 691 -25.56 12.09 -14.64
CA PHE A 691 -26.55 12.18 -13.58
C PHE A 691 -26.75 13.60 -13.00
N ALA A 692 -26.16 14.64 -13.58
CA ALA A 692 -26.15 15.99 -13.00
C ALA A 692 -27.54 16.58 -12.65
N SER A 693 -28.60 16.15 -13.34
CA SER A 693 -29.99 16.59 -13.09
C SER A 693 -30.92 15.50 -12.55
N VAL A 694 -30.39 14.35 -12.19
CA VAL A 694 -31.15 13.14 -11.83
C VAL A 694 -30.91 12.75 -10.39
N ARG A 695 -31.93 12.39 -9.64
CA ARG A 695 -31.79 11.82 -8.29
C ARG A 695 -31.55 10.32 -8.37
N LEU A 696 -30.72 9.82 -7.44
CA LEU A 696 -30.33 8.43 -7.44
C LEU A 696 -30.82 7.73 -6.17
N ALA A 697 -31.44 6.56 -6.37
CA ALA A 697 -31.80 5.68 -5.25
C ALA A 697 -31.14 4.32 -5.42
N THR A 698 -30.83 3.69 -4.28
CA THR A 698 -30.24 2.34 -4.27
C THR A 698 -31.03 1.42 -3.35
N LEU A 699 -31.07 0.11 -3.68
CA LEU A 699 -31.77 -0.87 -2.87
C LEU A 699 -31.15 -1.08 -1.48
N GLY A 700 -29.86 -0.85 -1.33
CA GLY A 700 -29.19 -1.06 -0.04
C GLY A 700 -27.81 -0.42 0.04
N ALA A 701 -27.21 -0.47 1.23
CA ALA A 701 -25.93 0.17 1.57
C ALA A 701 -24.79 -0.25 0.63
N LYS A 702 -24.65 -1.55 0.32
CA LYS A 702 -23.58 -2.03 -0.60
C LYS A 702 -23.69 -1.44 -2.01
N THR A 703 -24.92 -1.23 -2.50
CA THR A 703 -25.15 -0.60 -3.81
C THR A 703 -24.81 0.89 -3.75
N ALA A 704 -25.13 1.56 -2.62
CA ALA A 704 -24.76 2.95 -2.39
C ALA A 704 -23.23 3.14 -2.24
N GLU A 705 -22.54 2.23 -1.57
CA GLU A 705 -21.08 2.21 -1.47
C GLU A 705 -20.42 2.00 -2.85
N CYS A 706 -20.98 1.10 -3.67
CA CYS A 706 -20.51 0.89 -5.03
C CYS A 706 -20.65 2.19 -5.86
N LEU A 707 -21.81 2.86 -5.76
CA LEU A 707 -22.06 4.15 -6.44
C LEU A 707 -21.07 5.24 -5.96
N ALA A 708 -20.73 5.25 -4.67
CA ALA A 708 -19.78 6.19 -4.08
C ALA A 708 -18.36 6.04 -4.64
N ARG A 709 -17.94 4.84 -5.09
CA ARG A 709 -16.63 4.62 -5.75
C ARG A 709 -16.50 5.39 -7.07
N TYR A 710 -17.63 5.68 -7.71
CA TYR A 710 -17.71 6.52 -8.93
C TYR A 710 -17.95 8.00 -8.60
N GLY A 711 -17.78 8.41 -7.34
CA GLY A 711 -17.89 9.80 -6.91
C GLY A 711 -19.32 10.31 -6.71
N ILE A 712 -20.33 9.43 -6.66
CA ILE A 712 -21.74 9.80 -6.51
C ILE A 712 -22.33 9.23 -5.21
N ARG A 713 -23.02 10.09 -4.45
CA ARG A 713 -23.82 9.64 -3.30
C ARG A 713 -25.26 9.41 -3.74
N ALA A 714 -25.86 8.29 -3.29
CA ALA A 714 -27.29 8.07 -3.46
C ALA A 714 -28.09 9.11 -2.66
N ASP A 715 -29.12 9.70 -3.29
CA ASP A 715 -30.05 10.61 -2.64
C ASP A 715 -31.00 9.88 -1.69
N PHE A 716 -31.24 8.57 -1.96
CA PHE A 716 -32.13 7.75 -1.15
C PHE A 716 -31.62 6.30 -1.03
N VAL A 717 -31.64 5.78 0.19
CA VAL A 717 -31.38 4.37 0.53
C VAL A 717 -32.43 3.94 1.56
N PRO A 718 -33.20 2.87 1.35
CA PRO A 718 -34.23 2.45 2.29
C PRO A 718 -33.62 1.87 3.58
N THR A 719 -34.40 1.79 4.63
CA THR A 719 -33.98 1.16 5.90
C THR A 719 -34.15 -0.36 5.89
N VAL A 720 -35.03 -0.88 5.03
CA VAL A 720 -35.24 -2.31 4.79
C VAL A 720 -34.94 -2.61 3.31
N PHE A 721 -34.03 -3.52 3.04
CA PHE A 721 -33.41 -3.73 1.73
C PHE A 721 -34.19 -4.73 0.87
N THR A 722 -35.49 -4.51 0.71
CA THR A 722 -36.33 -5.27 -0.25
C THR A 722 -36.83 -4.35 -1.36
N GLY A 723 -37.17 -4.91 -2.54
CA GLY A 723 -37.72 -4.14 -3.64
C GLY A 723 -39.02 -3.44 -3.24
N ARG A 724 -39.87 -4.12 -2.49
CA ARG A 724 -41.15 -3.59 -1.99
C ARG A 724 -40.92 -2.39 -1.06
N ASP A 725 -40.05 -2.56 -0.06
CA ASP A 725 -39.77 -1.51 0.93
C ASP A 725 -39.07 -0.31 0.30
N LEU A 726 -38.17 -0.52 -0.65
CA LEU A 726 -37.58 0.56 -1.45
C LEU A 726 -38.69 1.38 -2.13
N GLY A 727 -39.64 0.72 -2.79
CA GLY A 727 -40.73 1.40 -3.49
C GLY A 727 -41.63 2.18 -2.54
N LEU A 728 -42.04 1.58 -1.42
CA LEU A 728 -42.91 2.21 -0.42
C LEU A 728 -42.22 3.38 0.29
N GLN A 729 -40.99 3.21 0.74
CA GLN A 729 -40.24 4.25 1.44
C GLN A 729 -39.85 5.40 0.50
N LEU A 730 -39.50 5.13 -0.76
CA LEU A 730 -39.23 6.16 -1.75
C LEU A 730 -40.49 6.97 -2.06
N ALA A 731 -41.67 6.33 -2.19
CA ALA A 731 -42.95 7.00 -2.39
C ALA A 731 -43.36 7.88 -1.18
N SER A 732 -42.95 7.50 0.03
CA SER A 732 -43.13 8.31 1.23
C SER A 732 -42.11 9.45 1.33
N TYR A 733 -40.87 9.24 0.89
CA TYR A 733 -39.79 10.22 0.91
C TYR A 733 -39.96 11.33 -0.15
N ALA A 734 -40.44 10.95 -1.35
CA ALA A 734 -40.62 11.86 -2.48
C ALA A 734 -42.01 11.67 -3.12
N ASN A 735 -42.63 12.77 -3.54
CA ASN A 735 -43.86 12.67 -4.32
C ASN A 735 -43.52 12.08 -5.72
N LEU A 736 -43.93 10.83 -5.94
CA LEU A 736 -43.66 10.09 -7.19
C LEU A 736 -44.73 10.30 -8.26
N ARG A 737 -45.82 11.02 -7.99
CA ARG A 737 -46.90 11.22 -8.95
C ARG A 737 -46.39 11.94 -10.20
N ASP A 738 -46.61 11.32 -11.34
CA ASP A 738 -46.17 11.74 -12.67
C ASP A 738 -44.63 11.82 -12.87
N LYS A 739 -43.86 11.38 -11.90
CA LYS A 739 -42.40 11.35 -11.97
C LYS A 739 -41.91 10.24 -12.88
N LYS A 740 -40.91 10.54 -13.71
CA LYS A 740 -40.23 9.56 -14.56
C LYS A 740 -39.16 8.84 -13.74
N VAL A 741 -39.35 7.55 -13.54
CA VAL A 741 -38.43 6.70 -12.77
C VAL A 741 -37.82 5.65 -13.69
N LEU A 742 -36.49 5.62 -13.77
CA LEU A 742 -35.74 4.61 -14.51
C LEU A 742 -35.21 3.55 -13.52
N LEU A 743 -35.49 2.30 -13.79
CA LEU A 743 -34.90 1.16 -13.09
C LEU A 743 -33.79 0.55 -13.95
N LEU A 744 -32.57 0.45 -13.40
CA LEU A 744 -31.42 -0.22 -14.01
C LEU A 744 -31.10 -1.45 -13.19
N ARG A 745 -31.48 -2.65 -13.68
CA ARG A 745 -31.44 -3.87 -12.86
C ARG A 745 -31.15 -5.14 -13.67
N SER A 746 -31.14 -6.27 -12.99
CA SER A 746 -31.03 -7.60 -13.60
C SER A 746 -32.28 -7.96 -14.37
N GLU A 747 -32.13 -8.66 -15.49
CA GLU A 747 -33.24 -9.27 -16.25
C GLU A 747 -34.04 -10.29 -15.40
N LEU A 748 -33.41 -10.88 -14.38
CA LEU A 748 -34.03 -11.86 -13.47
C LEU A 748 -34.69 -11.22 -12.23
N ALA A 749 -34.77 -9.90 -12.15
CA ALA A 749 -35.35 -9.21 -11.00
C ALA A 749 -36.89 -9.33 -11.00
N SER A 750 -37.49 -9.42 -9.80
CA SER A 750 -38.96 -9.51 -9.66
C SER A 750 -39.65 -8.19 -9.99
N ASP A 751 -40.91 -8.26 -10.47
CA ASP A 751 -41.68 -7.07 -10.86
C ASP A 751 -42.35 -6.34 -9.67
N GLU A 752 -42.12 -6.80 -8.46
CA GLU A 752 -42.71 -6.23 -7.25
C GLU A 752 -42.41 -4.75 -7.08
N LEU A 753 -41.15 -4.35 -7.25
CA LEU A 753 -40.72 -2.94 -7.16
C LEU A 753 -41.43 -2.08 -8.21
N VAL A 754 -41.53 -2.59 -9.46
CA VAL A 754 -42.21 -1.89 -10.55
C VAL A 754 -43.67 -1.63 -10.19
N GLY A 755 -44.36 -2.67 -9.64
CA GLY A 755 -45.74 -2.58 -9.20
C GLY A 755 -45.97 -1.52 -8.14
N VAL A 756 -45.10 -1.49 -7.10
CA VAL A 756 -45.20 -0.51 -6.00
C VAL A 756 -44.96 0.91 -6.48
N LEU A 757 -43.93 1.15 -7.32
CA LEU A 757 -43.64 2.48 -7.86
C LEU A 757 -44.80 3.02 -8.76
N LYS A 758 -45.41 2.13 -9.57
CA LYS A 758 -46.60 2.48 -10.39
C LYS A 758 -47.80 2.81 -9.52
N GLN A 759 -48.06 2.07 -8.43
CA GLN A 759 -49.09 2.37 -7.46
C GLN A 759 -48.88 3.73 -6.79
N GLY A 760 -47.58 4.13 -6.57
CA GLY A 760 -47.22 5.44 -6.10
C GLY A 760 -47.37 6.58 -7.13
N GLY A 761 -47.90 6.27 -8.35
CA GLY A 761 -48.15 7.22 -9.42
C GLY A 761 -46.93 7.52 -10.32
N ALA A 762 -45.82 6.77 -10.21
CA ALA A 762 -44.64 6.95 -11.05
C ALA A 762 -44.81 6.43 -12.48
N ARG A 763 -44.19 7.11 -13.44
CA ARG A 763 -43.99 6.60 -14.80
C ARG A 763 -42.70 5.81 -14.85
N VAL A 764 -42.81 4.48 -14.70
CA VAL A 764 -41.62 3.62 -14.55
C VAL A 764 -41.19 3.08 -15.92
N ARG A 765 -39.93 3.29 -16.31
CA ARG A 765 -39.19 2.59 -17.35
C ARG A 765 -38.26 1.59 -16.67
N ASP A 766 -38.44 0.30 -16.97
CA ASP A 766 -37.65 -0.80 -16.41
C ASP A 766 -36.73 -1.31 -17.51
N VAL A 767 -35.42 -1.25 -17.27
CA VAL A 767 -34.40 -1.64 -18.25
C VAL A 767 -33.45 -2.65 -17.65
N SER A 768 -33.44 -3.82 -18.26
CA SER A 768 -32.47 -4.87 -17.91
C SER A 768 -31.11 -4.57 -18.50
N ILE A 769 -30.15 -4.24 -17.65
CA ILE A 769 -28.79 -3.89 -18.09
C ILE A 769 -27.80 -5.04 -17.94
N TYR A 770 -28.17 -6.10 -17.26
CA TYR A 770 -27.39 -7.34 -17.17
C TYR A 770 -28.29 -8.54 -16.87
N THR A 771 -27.78 -9.72 -17.17
CA THR A 771 -28.33 -10.99 -16.71
C THR A 771 -27.25 -11.84 -16.05
N ALA A 772 -27.68 -12.82 -15.25
CA ALA A 772 -26.76 -13.79 -14.66
C ALA A 772 -26.85 -15.08 -15.49
N VAL A 773 -25.71 -15.50 -16.04
CA VAL A 773 -25.61 -16.74 -16.83
C VAL A 773 -24.79 -17.79 -16.09
N SER A 774 -25.13 -19.07 -16.22
CA SER A 774 -24.30 -20.15 -15.71
C SER A 774 -22.94 -20.13 -16.39
N ARG A 775 -21.86 -20.16 -15.60
CA ARG A 775 -20.49 -20.28 -16.07
C ARG A 775 -19.97 -21.70 -15.77
N ARG A 776 -19.33 -22.31 -16.75
CA ARG A 776 -18.63 -23.57 -16.53
C ARG A 776 -17.27 -23.31 -15.90
N GLY A 777 -17.07 -23.83 -14.68
CA GLY A 777 -15.77 -23.89 -14.03
C GLY A 777 -14.96 -25.12 -14.53
N ASP A 778 -13.76 -25.30 -13.95
CA ASP A 778 -13.02 -26.55 -14.12
C ASP A 778 -13.64 -27.66 -13.24
N ALA A 779 -14.78 -28.20 -13.72
CA ALA A 779 -15.52 -29.23 -12.99
C ALA A 779 -14.70 -30.53 -12.89
N ALA A 780 -13.92 -30.89 -13.92
CA ALA A 780 -13.14 -32.14 -13.93
C ALA A 780 -12.00 -32.05 -12.90
N GLY A 781 -11.26 -30.93 -12.85
CA GLY A 781 -10.20 -30.74 -11.85
C GLY A 781 -10.74 -30.66 -10.42
N LEU A 782 -11.92 -30.05 -10.21
CA LEU A 782 -12.55 -29.99 -8.89
C LEU A 782 -13.08 -31.39 -8.48
N GLN A 783 -13.65 -32.14 -9.39
CA GLN A 783 -14.10 -33.51 -9.16
C GLN A 783 -12.95 -34.38 -8.68
N GLU A 784 -11.81 -34.37 -9.38
CA GLU A 784 -10.60 -35.07 -8.99
C GLU A 784 -10.12 -34.71 -7.58
N GLN A 785 -10.15 -33.42 -7.25
CA GLN A 785 -9.75 -32.95 -5.91
C GLN A 785 -10.70 -33.45 -4.81
N ILE A 786 -12.00 -33.50 -5.07
CA ILE A 786 -13.00 -34.02 -4.14
C ILE A 786 -12.79 -35.52 -3.95
N GLU A 787 -12.65 -36.32 -5.04
CA GLU A 787 -12.39 -37.76 -5.00
C GLU A 787 -11.12 -38.14 -4.26
N GLN A 788 -10.09 -37.31 -4.36
CA GLN A 788 -8.83 -37.46 -3.64
C GLN A 788 -8.86 -36.97 -2.18
N GLY A 789 -10.01 -36.47 -1.68
CA GLY A 789 -10.16 -35.95 -0.33
C GLY A 789 -9.35 -34.67 -0.07
N ARG A 790 -8.97 -33.96 -1.12
CA ARG A 790 -8.19 -32.69 -1.02
C ARG A 790 -9.07 -31.47 -0.75
N VAL A 791 -10.40 -31.56 -0.95
CA VAL A 791 -11.36 -30.51 -0.61
C VAL A 791 -11.99 -30.81 0.74
N HIS A 792 -11.93 -29.87 1.66
CA HIS A 792 -12.49 -30.04 3.00
C HIS A 792 -13.91 -29.48 3.13
N TRP A 793 -14.17 -28.33 2.47
CA TRP A 793 -15.44 -27.63 2.52
C TRP A 793 -15.91 -27.13 1.15
N LEU A 794 -17.21 -27.30 0.90
CA LEU A 794 -17.96 -26.58 -0.14
C LEU A 794 -18.85 -25.54 0.52
N THR A 795 -18.75 -24.28 0.10
CA THR A 795 -19.54 -23.18 0.68
C THR A 795 -20.54 -22.64 -0.33
N PHE A 796 -21.79 -22.45 0.11
CA PHE A 796 -22.87 -21.95 -0.71
C PHE A 796 -23.50 -20.69 -0.09
N ALA A 797 -23.46 -19.58 -0.83
CA ALA A 797 -23.97 -18.28 -0.38
C ALA A 797 -25.34 -17.92 -0.99
N SER A 798 -25.90 -18.77 -1.86
CA SER A 798 -27.23 -18.55 -2.44
C SER A 798 -27.79 -19.84 -3.09
N PRO A 799 -29.13 -19.96 -3.25
CA PRO A 799 -29.74 -21.08 -4.00
C PRO A 799 -29.30 -21.12 -5.46
N SER A 800 -28.98 -19.98 -6.07
CA SER A 800 -28.48 -19.94 -7.45
C SER A 800 -27.08 -20.53 -7.57
N ALA A 801 -26.20 -20.28 -6.57
CA ALA A 801 -24.90 -20.92 -6.52
C ALA A 801 -24.99 -22.44 -6.35
N VAL A 802 -25.95 -22.92 -5.54
CA VAL A 802 -26.26 -24.36 -5.40
C VAL A 802 -26.62 -24.96 -6.74
N ARG A 803 -27.61 -24.38 -7.45
CA ARG A 803 -28.03 -24.87 -8.77
C ARG A 803 -26.87 -24.88 -9.78
N GLY A 804 -26.16 -23.72 -9.94
CA GLY A 804 -25.09 -23.63 -10.92
C GLY A 804 -23.90 -24.55 -10.61
N PHE A 805 -23.67 -24.92 -9.35
CA PHE A 805 -22.66 -25.90 -8.95
C PHE A 805 -23.10 -27.32 -9.36
N PHE A 806 -24.31 -27.74 -8.98
CA PHE A 806 -24.80 -29.09 -9.22
C PHE A 806 -25.33 -29.34 -10.63
N GLU A 807 -25.42 -28.30 -11.48
CA GLU A 807 -25.52 -28.47 -12.94
C GLU A 807 -24.22 -29.00 -13.56
N GLN A 808 -23.07 -28.86 -12.85
CA GLN A 808 -21.74 -29.24 -13.34
C GLN A 808 -21.14 -30.43 -12.61
N LEU A 809 -21.54 -30.70 -11.37
CA LEU A 809 -21.04 -31.78 -10.51
C LEU A 809 -22.24 -32.53 -9.89
N ARG A 810 -22.10 -33.85 -9.73
CA ARG A 810 -23.20 -34.68 -9.21
C ARG A 810 -23.29 -34.58 -7.69
N PRO A 811 -24.49 -34.48 -7.09
CA PRO A 811 -24.70 -34.51 -5.65
C PRO A 811 -24.10 -35.73 -4.97
N GLU A 812 -24.16 -36.90 -5.62
CA GLU A 812 -23.66 -38.19 -5.10
C GLU A 812 -22.14 -38.14 -4.85
N LEU A 813 -21.40 -37.44 -5.69
CA LEU A 813 -19.95 -37.23 -5.52
C LEU A 813 -19.63 -36.57 -4.16
N VAL A 814 -20.38 -35.54 -3.83
CA VAL A 814 -20.17 -34.77 -2.57
C VAL A 814 -20.59 -35.64 -1.39
N ASN A 815 -21.77 -36.29 -1.47
CA ASN A 815 -22.28 -37.14 -0.38
C ASN A 815 -21.41 -38.36 -0.09
N ALA A 816 -20.76 -38.95 -1.11
CA ALA A 816 -19.86 -40.10 -0.97
C ALA A 816 -18.43 -39.70 -0.49
N SER A 817 -18.10 -38.44 -0.54
CA SER A 817 -16.76 -37.94 -0.17
C SER A 817 -16.69 -37.53 1.30
N THR A 818 -15.46 -37.22 1.76
CA THR A 818 -15.17 -36.61 3.08
C THR A 818 -15.42 -35.11 3.07
N THR A 819 -15.71 -34.50 1.92
CA THR A 819 -15.96 -33.08 1.78
C THR A 819 -17.24 -32.68 2.50
N ARG A 820 -17.18 -31.70 3.35
CA ARG A 820 -18.33 -31.17 4.11
C ARG A 820 -18.96 -29.98 3.37
N THR A 821 -20.25 -29.76 3.59
CA THR A 821 -20.99 -28.64 2.96
C THR A 821 -21.44 -27.63 3.99
N ALA A 822 -21.30 -26.34 3.63
CA ALA A 822 -21.71 -25.22 4.46
C ALA A 822 -22.64 -24.28 3.69
N SER A 823 -23.70 -23.85 4.35
CA SER A 823 -24.73 -22.96 3.82
C SER A 823 -24.75 -21.64 4.59
N ILE A 824 -24.94 -20.54 3.86
CA ILE A 824 -25.06 -19.20 4.46
C ILE A 824 -26.36 -18.99 5.24
N GLY A 825 -27.36 -19.86 5.07
CA GLY A 825 -28.64 -19.73 5.76
C GLY A 825 -29.75 -20.60 5.16
N PRO A 826 -30.95 -20.56 5.76
CA PRO A 826 -32.03 -21.56 5.57
C PRO A 826 -32.54 -21.64 4.13
N VAL A 827 -32.55 -20.54 3.38
CA VAL A 827 -33.01 -20.56 1.98
C VAL A 827 -32.05 -21.36 1.09
N THR A 828 -30.74 -21.20 1.34
CA THR A 828 -29.70 -21.95 0.63
C THR A 828 -29.68 -23.41 1.07
N SER A 829 -29.85 -23.67 2.36
CA SER A 829 -29.99 -25.01 2.93
C SER A 829 -31.15 -25.79 2.30
N LYS A 830 -32.32 -25.13 2.13
CA LYS A 830 -33.47 -25.73 1.43
C LYS A 830 -33.12 -26.11 -0.02
N GLY A 831 -32.31 -25.29 -0.70
CA GLY A 831 -31.84 -25.61 -2.05
C GLY A 831 -30.93 -26.83 -2.10
N LEU A 832 -30.02 -27.02 -1.14
CA LEU A 832 -29.17 -28.19 -0.98
C LEU A 832 -30.01 -29.44 -0.67
N ALA A 833 -30.93 -29.32 0.28
CA ALA A 833 -31.83 -30.44 0.68
C ALA A 833 -32.71 -30.93 -0.46
N GLN A 834 -33.21 -30.05 -1.35
CA GLN A 834 -33.99 -30.43 -2.54
C GLN A 834 -33.16 -31.27 -3.52
N LEU A 835 -31.86 -31.14 -3.55
CA LEU A 835 -30.94 -31.95 -4.36
C LEU A 835 -30.40 -33.18 -3.62
N GLY A 836 -30.86 -33.41 -2.38
CA GLY A 836 -30.39 -34.50 -1.55
C GLY A 836 -28.96 -34.36 -1.07
N VAL A 837 -28.41 -33.13 -1.01
CA VAL A 837 -27.05 -32.84 -0.55
C VAL A 837 -27.05 -32.72 0.96
N ARG A 838 -26.11 -33.39 1.63
CA ARG A 838 -25.85 -33.27 3.07
C ARG A 838 -25.46 -31.84 3.42
N ILE A 839 -26.00 -31.33 4.51
CA ILE A 839 -25.63 -30.02 5.07
C ILE A 839 -24.96 -30.26 6.41
N ASP A 840 -23.65 -29.96 6.47
CA ASP A 840 -22.88 -30.20 7.68
C ASP A 840 -22.91 -28.97 8.59
N VAL A 841 -23.01 -27.75 8.01
CA VAL A 841 -23.06 -26.47 8.74
C VAL A 841 -23.99 -25.47 8.07
N GLU A 842 -24.81 -24.79 8.86
CA GLU A 842 -25.58 -23.60 8.47
C GLU A 842 -25.13 -22.43 9.32
N ALA A 843 -24.83 -21.28 8.70
CA ALA A 843 -24.41 -20.08 9.41
C ALA A 843 -25.55 -19.51 10.26
N ALA A 844 -25.23 -19.10 11.49
CA ALA A 844 -26.18 -18.43 12.38
C ALA A 844 -26.46 -16.99 11.92
N GLU A 845 -25.43 -16.31 11.42
CA GLU A 845 -25.55 -15.02 10.76
C GLU A 845 -25.44 -15.21 9.25
N HIS A 846 -26.42 -14.72 8.49
CA HIS A 846 -26.53 -14.93 7.04
C HIS A 846 -25.60 -13.97 6.27
N THR A 847 -24.33 -13.91 6.68
CA THR A 847 -23.25 -13.11 6.10
C THR A 847 -22.08 -14.00 5.71
N VAL A 848 -21.16 -13.47 4.89
CA VAL A 848 -19.93 -14.21 4.53
C VAL A 848 -19.10 -14.49 5.79
N ASP A 849 -18.99 -13.51 6.69
CA ASP A 849 -18.24 -13.67 7.94
C ASP A 849 -18.91 -14.72 8.84
N GLY A 850 -20.24 -14.66 9.01
CA GLY A 850 -20.99 -15.68 9.77
C GLY A 850 -20.84 -17.09 9.20
N LEU A 851 -20.75 -17.23 7.85
CA LEU A 851 -20.48 -18.53 7.23
C LEU A 851 -19.07 -19.04 7.54
N LEU A 852 -18.05 -18.16 7.52
CA LEU A 852 -16.67 -18.52 7.86
C LEU A 852 -16.51 -18.83 9.35
N ASP A 853 -17.18 -18.07 10.23
CA ASP A 853 -17.17 -18.29 11.67
C ASP A 853 -17.81 -19.65 12.02
N ALA A 854 -18.87 -20.04 11.29
CA ALA A 854 -19.49 -21.37 11.43
C ALA A 854 -18.52 -22.50 11.01
N LEU A 855 -17.69 -22.29 9.97
CA LEU A 855 -16.63 -23.24 9.61
C LEU A 855 -15.57 -23.34 10.72
N GLU A 856 -15.17 -22.22 11.30
CA GLU A 856 -14.17 -22.20 12.40
C GLU A 856 -14.66 -22.98 13.63
N ILE A 857 -15.93 -22.80 14.01
CA ILE A 857 -16.56 -23.53 15.12
C ILE A 857 -16.56 -25.05 14.82
N ALA A 858 -16.95 -25.44 13.59
CA ALA A 858 -16.98 -26.83 13.19
C ALA A 858 -15.56 -27.46 13.13
N GLU A 859 -14.54 -26.70 12.79
CA GLU A 859 -13.15 -27.17 12.79
C GLU A 859 -12.56 -27.25 14.20
N SER A 860 -12.93 -26.35 15.10
CA SER A 860 -12.50 -26.34 16.49
C SER A 860 -13.00 -27.56 17.24
N SER A 861 -14.26 -27.99 16.98
CA SER A 861 -14.83 -29.20 17.59
C SER A 861 -14.19 -30.51 17.14
N VAL A 862 -13.48 -30.52 16.02
CA VAL A 862 -12.73 -31.71 15.51
C VAL A 862 -11.31 -31.74 16.07
N ARG A 863 -10.74 -30.58 16.45
CA ARG A 863 -9.37 -30.48 16.99
C ARG A 863 -9.30 -30.70 18.51
N SER A 864 -10.44 -30.55 19.22
CA SER A 864 -10.59 -30.90 20.64
C SER A 864 -10.87 -32.40 20.83
#